data_4cf6382d6ca25f4e7d372ae6125899c8
#
_entry.id   4cf6382d6ca25f4e7d372ae6125899c8
#
_cell.length_a   1.000
_cell.length_b   1.000
_cell.length_c   1.000
_cell.angle_alpha   90.00
_cell.angle_beta   90.00
_cell.angle_gamma   90.00
#
_symmetry.space_group_name_H-M   'P 1'
#
loop_
_entity.id
_entity.type
_entity.pdbx_description
1 polymer ?
#
loop_
_entity_poly.entity_id
_entity_poly.type
_entity_poly.pdbx_seq_one_letter_code
_entity_poly.pdbx_strand_id
1 'polypeptide(L)'
;MLVIYAEKSSLAKTIASVLGAGQRIPMQGEPTVGYYQFKFNGEDAVLCHGVGHLMSLIPAASYDEKYKNWDLNVFPCIPEKFRIAPKKETIACSRLVKGFFQKADWCINAADPDREGELIFSYVYQACGCKAPYKRVWIEDLTDEKIKKAFSNLIEPKQSISAQNPGSPYDLQMAGRARDIADWLIGNNLTVAATKRFGGYKELLSVGRVQTPTLALVVEREKAILNHSKTKFWRLNGIFTTANNETFEAEYIEGKIANSEEAEKKLAECGNADGIVAEVNTKHKSENAPLLYNATQLQIAANKKFSWNADKTTKVMQDLYEHKLMTYPRTSSEHLTEAMMPEVAATIGKLLNMPEYSKYALPRDKWQKFSKRHFDDKKVGSHPAIIPTVNVPKDMSSMNEDEKQLYDLFAKSLIRIIYPKAELDDTTVLIDVNKVRFKATGSVITNNGWYAVDAKPQKKNVLPALAVADKLKGEYSIKECETEPPKRYTEADLLAAMELAGQTIEDEEIRTLMKMQKKGLGTDATRAPILKGLFDRKYLDRKGKSIFPTDKGMFLIDTLPVDAIKSADMTGDWEMRLNNVAMGKEPVINFIRDIEQTTRDWYAQVADANERHYVSPEKGDLLCPVCNRVVKPTPFGWGCTGYSKDGDGCKFTINKTLAGVEISDKEIQKLLTKGRTGLIKGFTSKLGKKFNAYLVIDSKTKDIKFDFLSDKEREMVCPICGKGMKKSKYGYICEDFSRDGNGCDFSVNTEICKKKISAAQVAALLKDGRTDVIKGFKSKAGKEFDAALVLNKETHRIDFEFAKREQPSAPRNSYYPEDVQLDYYEPVIPEEYLNQTEPKAEPTEHYNEYAELFGRLDKSEFRSKFKLDDKDIQMINEKGMDVIRSHAVDFVQKRLAPAVIPNDGKQTPMRGHPVFKAQHATACCCRACLYKWHHIPAGVELTQEQQKYVVNVLMEWIERNSNSLEV
;
A
#
# COMPACT_ATOMS: atom_id res chain seq x y z
N MET A 1 -30.08 -32.76 18.83
CA MET A 1 -28.63 -32.44 19.08
C MET A 1 -28.31 -31.08 18.54
N LEU A 2 -27.83 -30.16 19.38
CA LEU A 2 -27.34 -28.85 18.98
C LEU A 2 -25.96 -28.99 18.31
N VAL A 3 -25.74 -28.28 17.19
CA VAL A 3 -24.42 -28.17 16.58
C VAL A 3 -23.94 -26.71 16.67
N ILE A 4 -22.80 -26.49 17.32
CA ILE A 4 -22.13 -25.18 17.41
C ILE A 4 -20.94 -25.23 16.46
N TYR A 5 -20.83 -24.25 15.55
CA TYR A 5 -19.73 -24.18 14.60
C TYR A 5 -18.85 -22.97 14.87
N ALA A 6 -17.56 -23.23 15.13
CA ALA A 6 -16.53 -22.19 15.25
C ALA A 6 -15.64 -22.16 14.00
N GLU A 7 -15.10 -20.99 13.66
CA GLU A 7 -14.27 -20.80 12.45
C GLU A 7 -12.93 -21.55 12.53
N LYS A 8 -12.34 -21.63 13.73
CA LYS A 8 -11.00 -22.20 13.99
C LYS A 8 -10.97 -23.06 15.23
N SER A 9 -10.00 -23.97 15.29
CA SER A 9 -9.80 -24.86 16.44
C SER A 9 -9.48 -24.11 17.75
N SER A 10 -8.76 -23.00 17.69
CA SER A 10 -8.45 -22.15 18.84
C SER A 10 -9.72 -21.53 19.44
N LEU A 11 -10.58 -20.95 18.59
CA LEU A 11 -11.87 -20.40 19.01
C LEU A 11 -12.77 -21.49 19.61
N ALA A 12 -12.86 -22.66 18.97
CA ALA A 12 -13.62 -23.81 19.51
C ALA A 12 -13.10 -24.24 20.89
N LYS A 13 -11.78 -24.35 21.07
CA LYS A 13 -11.16 -24.67 22.35
C LYS A 13 -11.54 -23.68 23.45
N THR A 14 -11.50 -22.37 23.12
CA THR A 14 -11.86 -21.31 24.05
C THR A 14 -13.35 -21.38 24.44
N ILE A 15 -14.24 -21.50 23.45
CA ILE A 15 -15.68 -21.67 23.71
C ILE A 15 -15.95 -22.92 24.54
N ALA A 16 -15.33 -24.07 24.19
CA ALA A 16 -15.46 -25.31 24.93
C ALA A 16 -15.09 -25.18 26.40
N SER A 17 -13.96 -24.53 26.68
CA SER A 17 -13.50 -24.28 28.05
C SER A 17 -14.50 -23.43 28.87
N VAL A 18 -15.09 -22.41 28.25
CA VAL A 18 -16.02 -21.46 28.92
C VAL A 18 -17.41 -22.11 29.14
N LEU A 19 -17.85 -22.94 28.20
CA LEU A 19 -19.14 -23.64 28.29
C LEU A 19 -19.06 -24.95 29.09
N GLY A 20 -17.89 -25.31 29.64
CA GLY A 20 -17.73 -26.53 30.45
C GLY A 20 -17.68 -27.84 29.65
N ALA A 21 -17.29 -27.76 28.37
CA ALA A 21 -17.08 -28.96 27.59
C ALA A 21 -15.86 -29.75 28.08
N GLY A 22 -15.88 -31.07 27.91
CA GLY A 22 -14.77 -31.97 28.25
C GLY A 22 -13.58 -31.82 27.27
N GLN A 23 -12.75 -32.87 27.24
CA GLN A 23 -11.60 -32.91 26.35
C GLN A 23 -12.02 -32.98 24.86
N ARG A 24 -11.17 -32.46 23.97
CA ARG A 24 -11.35 -32.56 22.53
C ARG A 24 -11.31 -34.01 22.09
N ILE A 25 -12.28 -34.43 21.32
CA ILE A 25 -12.38 -35.78 20.74
C ILE A 25 -11.77 -35.72 19.32
N PRO A 26 -10.64 -36.39 19.06
CA PRO A 26 -10.04 -36.39 17.73
C PRO A 26 -10.83 -37.25 16.76
N MET A 27 -10.83 -36.94 15.47
CA MET A 27 -11.37 -37.77 14.41
C MET A 27 -10.49 -39.02 14.20
N GLN A 28 -11.09 -40.19 14.07
CA GLN A 28 -10.36 -41.43 13.80
C GLN A 28 -9.63 -41.34 12.45
N GLY A 29 -8.32 -41.59 12.44
CA GLY A 29 -7.47 -41.45 11.25
C GLY A 29 -6.93 -40.03 10.97
N GLU A 30 -7.48 -38.99 11.58
CA GLU A 30 -7.12 -37.60 11.37
C GLU A 30 -7.03 -36.85 12.71
N PRO A 31 -6.00 -37.05 13.53
CA PRO A 31 -5.94 -36.53 14.90
C PRO A 31 -5.87 -34.98 14.97
N THR A 32 -5.51 -34.31 13.90
CA THR A 32 -5.52 -32.85 13.81
C THR A 32 -6.93 -32.27 13.71
N VAL A 33 -7.90 -33.05 13.23
CA VAL A 33 -9.33 -32.74 13.15
C VAL A 33 -10.06 -33.28 14.37
N GLY A 34 -11.04 -32.56 14.90
CA GLY A 34 -11.77 -33.02 16.09
C GLY A 34 -12.91 -32.10 16.49
N TYR A 35 -13.59 -32.45 17.57
CA TYR A 35 -14.77 -31.75 18.09
C TYR A 35 -14.84 -31.87 19.61
N TYR A 36 -15.82 -31.18 20.24
CA TYR A 36 -16.16 -31.27 21.66
C TYR A 36 -17.61 -31.70 21.78
N GLN A 37 -17.89 -32.52 22.79
CA GLN A 37 -19.25 -33.00 23.09
C GLN A 37 -19.57 -32.70 24.56
N PHE A 38 -20.73 -32.09 24.82
CA PHE A 38 -21.14 -31.65 26.14
C PHE A 38 -22.66 -31.41 26.23
N LYS A 39 -23.15 -31.01 27.36
CA LYS A 39 -24.52 -30.56 27.55
C LYS A 39 -24.56 -29.02 27.53
N PHE A 40 -25.32 -28.42 26.63
CA PHE A 40 -25.58 -27.00 26.64
C PHE A 40 -27.05 -26.72 26.99
N ASN A 41 -27.31 -26.03 28.10
CA ASN A 41 -28.66 -25.78 28.63
C ASN A 41 -29.50 -27.09 28.77
N GLY A 42 -28.87 -28.22 29.10
CA GLY A 42 -29.50 -29.50 29.25
C GLY A 42 -29.60 -30.36 27.98
N GLU A 43 -29.41 -29.80 26.80
CA GLU A 43 -29.38 -30.49 25.50
C GLU A 43 -28.01 -31.04 25.15
N ASP A 44 -28.01 -32.15 24.39
CA ASP A 44 -26.77 -32.70 23.81
C ASP A 44 -26.23 -31.77 22.72
N ALA A 45 -25.02 -31.32 22.92
CA ALA A 45 -24.36 -30.37 22.04
C ALA A 45 -23.02 -30.89 21.52
N VAL A 46 -22.75 -30.60 20.25
CA VAL A 46 -21.46 -30.81 19.61
C VAL A 46 -20.93 -29.46 19.16
N LEU A 47 -19.69 -29.12 19.59
CA LEU A 47 -18.95 -27.98 19.09
C LEU A 47 -17.88 -28.49 18.12
N CYS A 48 -18.07 -28.24 16.84
CA CYS A 48 -17.12 -28.52 15.78
C CYS A 48 -16.52 -27.23 15.24
N HIS A 49 -15.48 -27.34 14.43
CA HIS A 49 -14.78 -26.17 13.92
C HIS A 49 -14.23 -26.38 12.51
N GLY A 50 -14.02 -25.28 11.80
CA GLY A 50 -13.22 -25.20 10.59
C GLY A 50 -11.72 -25.01 10.86
N VAL A 51 -11.03 -24.67 9.78
CA VAL A 51 -9.63 -24.18 9.75
C VAL A 51 -9.58 -22.86 8.98
N GLY A 52 -10.58 -21.99 9.17
CA GLY A 52 -10.93 -20.89 8.29
C GLY A 52 -11.89 -21.37 7.19
N HIS A 53 -11.72 -20.92 5.96
CA HIS A 53 -12.54 -21.36 4.83
C HIS A 53 -12.40 -22.85 4.53
N LEU A 54 -13.41 -23.66 4.86
CA LEU A 54 -13.51 -25.06 4.44
C LEU A 54 -13.94 -25.19 2.99
N MET A 55 -14.82 -24.29 2.53
CA MET A 55 -15.39 -24.28 1.19
C MET A 55 -14.87 -23.11 0.38
N SER A 56 -14.90 -23.21 -0.94
CA SER A 56 -14.64 -22.12 -1.87
C SER A 56 -15.47 -22.28 -3.14
N LEU A 57 -15.67 -21.19 -3.89
CA LEU A 57 -16.22 -21.27 -5.24
C LEU A 57 -15.34 -22.17 -6.11
N ILE A 58 -15.97 -22.98 -6.96
CA ILE A 58 -15.26 -23.92 -7.82
C ILE A 58 -14.60 -23.20 -8.99
N PRO A 59 -13.49 -23.70 -9.53
CA PRO A 59 -12.83 -23.13 -10.70
C PRO A 59 -13.69 -23.28 -11.96
N ALA A 60 -13.49 -22.40 -12.96
CA ALA A 60 -14.24 -22.38 -14.21
C ALA A 60 -14.29 -23.76 -14.90
N ALA A 61 -13.17 -24.48 -14.94
CA ALA A 61 -13.08 -25.82 -15.53
C ALA A 61 -14.00 -26.88 -14.86
N SER A 62 -14.48 -26.63 -13.65
CA SER A 62 -15.42 -27.50 -12.94
C SER A 62 -16.90 -27.20 -13.29
N TYR A 63 -17.17 -26.12 -13.99
CA TYR A 63 -18.51 -25.84 -14.55
C TYR A 63 -18.69 -26.54 -15.90
N ASP A 64 -17.64 -26.46 -16.77
CA ASP A 64 -17.63 -27.08 -18.09
C ASP A 64 -16.17 -27.28 -18.53
N GLU A 65 -15.84 -28.46 -19.11
CA GLU A 65 -14.49 -28.76 -19.59
C GLU A 65 -13.97 -27.79 -20.64
N LYS A 66 -14.86 -27.10 -21.39
CA LYS A 66 -14.45 -26.08 -22.38
C LYS A 66 -13.60 -24.98 -21.76
N TYR A 67 -13.72 -24.67 -20.46
CA TYR A 67 -12.94 -23.66 -19.77
C TYR A 67 -11.54 -24.14 -19.34
N LYS A 68 -11.23 -25.44 -19.48
CA LYS A 68 -9.96 -26.04 -19.02
C LYS A 68 -8.72 -25.46 -19.72
N ASN A 69 -8.83 -25.17 -21.01
CA ASN A 69 -7.70 -24.73 -21.84
C ASN A 69 -7.53 -23.20 -21.91
N TRP A 70 -8.36 -22.44 -21.19
CA TRP A 70 -8.31 -20.98 -21.18
C TRP A 70 -8.41 -20.38 -22.60
N ASP A 71 -9.33 -20.88 -23.43
CA ASP A 71 -9.55 -20.34 -24.77
C ASP A 71 -10.29 -18.99 -24.67
N LEU A 72 -9.71 -17.92 -25.27
CA LEU A 72 -10.28 -16.59 -25.26
C LEU A 72 -11.65 -16.52 -25.95
N ASN A 73 -11.95 -17.41 -26.91
CA ASN A 73 -13.23 -17.44 -27.60
C ASN A 73 -14.35 -18.13 -26.79
N VAL A 74 -13.97 -18.86 -25.72
CA VAL A 74 -14.90 -19.61 -24.86
C VAL A 74 -15.22 -18.83 -23.57
N PHE A 75 -14.28 -18.02 -23.09
CA PHE A 75 -14.47 -17.13 -21.94
C PHE A 75 -15.24 -15.85 -22.38
N PRO A 76 -15.87 -15.10 -21.48
CA PRO A 76 -15.82 -15.22 -20.01
C PRO A 76 -16.70 -16.38 -19.49
N CYS A 77 -16.25 -16.99 -18.37
CA CYS A 77 -17.05 -17.93 -17.61
C CYS A 77 -17.96 -17.15 -16.64
N ILE A 78 -19.26 -17.17 -16.88
CA ILE A 78 -20.27 -16.54 -16.02
C ILE A 78 -21.32 -17.61 -15.74
N PRO A 79 -21.21 -18.37 -14.64
CA PRO A 79 -22.15 -19.43 -14.31
C PRO A 79 -23.56 -18.87 -13.98
N GLU A 80 -24.61 -19.51 -14.46
CA GLU A 80 -25.98 -19.19 -14.04
C GLU A 80 -26.19 -19.43 -12.54
N LYS A 81 -25.55 -20.49 -12.03
CA LYS A 81 -25.54 -20.83 -10.60
C LYS A 81 -24.11 -21.06 -10.12
N PHE A 82 -23.70 -20.30 -9.12
CA PHE A 82 -22.38 -20.46 -8.50
C PHE A 82 -22.36 -21.68 -7.59
N ARG A 83 -21.36 -22.53 -7.73
CA ARG A 83 -21.17 -23.76 -6.95
C ARG A 83 -19.96 -23.65 -6.03
N ILE A 84 -20.04 -24.29 -4.87
CA ILE A 84 -18.95 -24.38 -3.88
C ILE A 84 -18.51 -25.82 -3.70
N ALA A 85 -17.25 -26.02 -3.32
CA ALA A 85 -16.70 -27.33 -2.96
C ALA A 85 -15.70 -27.21 -1.79
N PRO A 86 -15.45 -28.29 -1.05
CA PRO A 86 -14.39 -28.33 -0.07
C PRO A 86 -13.01 -28.10 -0.73
N LYS A 87 -12.16 -27.32 -0.05
CA LYS A 87 -10.75 -27.23 -0.43
C LYS A 87 -10.05 -28.58 -0.22
N LYS A 88 -9.10 -28.93 -1.09
CA LYS A 88 -8.40 -30.23 -1.02
C LYS A 88 -7.82 -30.53 0.36
N GLU A 89 -7.19 -29.54 0.97
CA GLU A 89 -6.56 -29.61 2.30
C GLU A 89 -7.56 -29.68 3.47
N THR A 90 -8.84 -29.42 3.23
CA THR A 90 -9.87 -29.37 4.29
C THR A 90 -10.90 -30.48 4.21
N ILE A 91 -10.75 -31.45 3.29
CA ILE A 91 -11.73 -32.51 3.03
C ILE A 91 -12.07 -33.31 4.29
N ALA A 92 -11.09 -33.71 5.10
CA ALA A 92 -11.32 -34.48 6.33
C ALA A 92 -12.16 -33.70 7.34
N CYS A 93 -11.83 -32.42 7.54
CA CYS A 93 -12.58 -31.52 8.39
C CYS A 93 -14.01 -31.30 7.87
N SER A 94 -14.15 -31.10 6.56
CA SER A 94 -15.46 -30.92 5.92
C SER A 94 -16.36 -32.14 6.07
N ARG A 95 -15.82 -33.37 5.98
CA ARG A 95 -16.57 -34.62 6.21
C ARG A 95 -17.07 -34.73 7.66
N LEU A 96 -16.19 -34.42 8.63
CA LEU A 96 -16.58 -34.43 10.04
C LEU A 96 -17.72 -33.44 10.31
N VAL A 97 -17.55 -32.20 9.88
CA VAL A 97 -18.54 -31.11 10.06
C VAL A 97 -19.87 -31.50 9.39
N LYS A 98 -19.84 -32.00 8.14
CA LYS A 98 -21.03 -32.44 7.40
C LYS A 98 -21.80 -33.52 8.19
N GLY A 99 -21.11 -34.51 8.80
CA GLY A 99 -21.73 -35.55 9.57
C GLY A 99 -22.50 -35.03 10.80
N PHE A 100 -22.08 -33.93 11.41
CA PHE A 100 -22.80 -33.30 12.52
C PHE A 100 -23.98 -32.46 12.02
N PHE A 101 -23.77 -31.61 11.02
CA PHE A 101 -24.82 -30.72 10.48
C PHE A 101 -26.02 -31.49 9.90
N GLN A 102 -25.78 -32.68 9.33
CA GLN A 102 -26.86 -33.54 8.84
C GLN A 102 -27.71 -34.17 9.94
N LYS A 103 -27.23 -34.20 11.19
CA LYS A 103 -27.91 -34.73 12.37
C LYS A 103 -28.38 -33.64 13.33
N ALA A 104 -28.19 -32.37 12.98
CA ALA A 104 -28.53 -31.25 13.84
C ALA A 104 -30.04 -31.03 13.89
N ASP A 105 -30.59 -30.83 15.08
CA ASP A 105 -31.96 -30.33 15.29
C ASP A 105 -31.99 -28.81 15.14
N TRP A 106 -30.90 -28.15 15.58
CA TRP A 106 -30.64 -26.73 15.37
C TRP A 106 -29.13 -26.41 15.49
N CYS A 107 -28.71 -25.22 15.03
CA CYS A 107 -27.30 -24.85 14.97
C CYS A 107 -27.05 -23.47 15.61
N ILE A 108 -25.79 -23.26 16.07
CA ILE A 108 -25.29 -21.96 16.46
C ILE A 108 -24.09 -21.63 15.56
N ASN A 109 -24.18 -20.50 14.85
CA ASN A 109 -23.04 -19.91 14.18
C ASN A 109 -22.17 -19.16 15.19
N ALA A 110 -21.01 -19.71 15.50
CA ALA A 110 -19.99 -19.15 16.40
C ALA A 110 -18.68 -18.85 15.63
N ALA A 111 -18.76 -18.53 14.34
CA ALA A 111 -17.65 -18.02 13.56
C ALA A 111 -17.26 -16.58 14.00
N ASP A 112 -16.16 -16.04 13.50
CA ASP A 112 -15.72 -14.68 13.83
C ASP A 112 -16.85 -13.66 13.52
N PRO A 113 -17.04 -12.60 14.33
CA PRO A 113 -18.19 -11.69 14.22
C PRO A 113 -17.96 -10.62 13.15
N ASP A 114 -17.79 -11.04 11.91
CA ASP A 114 -17.64 -10.18 10.74
C ASP A 114 -18.30 -10.79 9.48
N ARG A 115 -18.28 -10.04 8.38
CA ARG A 115 -18.81 -10.45 7.08
C ARG A 115 -18.17 -11.75 6.55
N GLU A 116 -16.89 -11.97 6.89
CA GLU A 116 -16.13 -13.15 6.48
C GLU A 116 -16.57 -14.41 7.26
N GLY A 117 -16.72 -14.29 8.59
CA GLY A 117 -17.23 -15.39 9.43
C GLY A 117 -18.66 -15.78 9.05
N GLU A 118 -19.50 -14.82 8.66
CA GLU A 118 -20.84 -15.12 8.12
C GLU A 118 -20.78 -15.88 6.78
N LEU A 119 -19.86 -15.51 5.88
CA LEU A 119 -19.61 -16.21 4.63
C LEU A 119 -19.15 -17.64 4.88
N ILE A 120 -18.15 -17.84 5.74
CA ILE A 120 -17.59 -19.16 6.07
C ILE A 120 -18.67 -20.09 6.61
N PHE A 121 -19.46 -19.64 7.61
CA PHE A 121 -20.55 -20.44 8.15
C PHE A 121 -21.59 -20.76 7.07
N SER A 122 -22.00 -19.81 6.29
CA SER A 122 -23.05 -19.98 5.28
C SER A 122 -22.69 -21.01 4.21
N TYR A 123 -21.42 -21.01 3.79
CA TYR A 123 -20.93 -22.01 2.83
C TYR A 123 -20.87 -23.41 3.42
N VAL A 124 -20.43 -23.53 4.68
CA VAL A 124 -20.41 -24.82 5.39
C VAL A 124 -21.83 -25.33 5.60
N TYR A 125 -22.74 -24.51 6.11
CA TYR A 125 -24.13 -24.86 6.36
C TYR A 125 -24.81 -25.36 5.08
N GLN A 126 -24.61 -24.65 3.96
CA GLN A 126 -25.18 -25.00 2.65
C GLN A 126 -24.54 -26.30 2.10
N ALA A 127 -23.21 -26.43 2.11
CA ALA A 127 -22.52 -27.60 1.60
C ALA A 127 -22.84 -28.89 2.40
N CYS A 128 -23.19 -28.74 3.67
CA CYS A 128 -23.68 -29.87 4.48
C CYS A 128 -25.13 -30.29 4.14
N GLY A 129 -25.85 -29.51 3.36
CA GLY A 129 -27.28 -29.71 3.09
C GLY A 129 -28.14 -29.57 4.35
N CYS A 130 -27.68 -28.80 5.33
CA CYS A 130 -28.36 -28.60 6.59
C CYS A 130 -29.64 -27.81 6.40
N LYS A 131 -30.75 -28.27 6.96
CA LYS A 131 -32.06 -27.60 6.98
C LYS A 131 -32.50 -27.19 8.38
N ALA A 132 -31.74 -27.55 9.39
CA ALA A 132 -32.00 -27.20 10.76
C ALA A 132 -31.93 -25.69 10.99
N PRO A 133 -32.83 -25.08 11.79
CA PRO A 133 -32.73 -23.64 12.08
C PRO A 133 -31.41 -23.31 12.78
N TYR A 134 -30.94 -22.08 12.60
CA TYR A 134 -29.72 -21.63 13.30
C TYR A 134 -29.88 -20.25 13.92
N LYS A 135 -29.06 -19.98 14.93
CA LYS A 135 -28.91 -18.67 15.57
C LYS A 135 -27.46 -18.24 15.52
N ARG A 136 -27.21 -16.97 15.73
CA ARG A 136 -25.88 -16.37 15.72
C ARG A 136 -25.44 -15.98 17.13
N VAL A 137 -24.24 -16.35 17.54
CA VAL A 137 -23.58 -15.83 18.73
C VAL A 137 -22.54 -14.79 18.34
N TRP A 138 -22.68 -13.56 18.84
CA TRP A 138 -21.80 -12.43 18.51
C TRP A 138 -20.79 -12.20 19.60
N ILE A 139 -19.53 -12.63 19.41
CA ILE A 139 -18.46 -12.60 20.43
C ILE A 139 -17.50 -11.46 20.12
N GLU A 140 -17.52 -10.38 20.92
CA GLU A 140 -16.68 -9.20 20.72
C GLU A 140 -15.22 -9.40 21.15
N ASP A 141 -15.00 -10.17 22.24
CA ASP A 141 -13.70 -10.64 22.69
C ASP A 141 -13.80 -12.02 23.33
N LEU A 142 -12.67 -12.70 23.55
CA LEU A 142 -12.61 -14.08 24.02
C LEU A 142 -12.56 -14.22 25.57
N THR A 143 -12.87 -13.17 26.34
CA THR A 143 -12.98 -13.29 27.79
C THR A 143 -14.18 -14.16 28.16
N ASP A 144 -14.05 -14.88 29.26
CA ASP A 144 -15.07 -15.86 29.70
C ASP A 144 -16.44 -15.21 29.94
N GLU A 145 -16.44 -13.99 30.49
CA GLU A 145 -17.66 -13.19 30.74
C GLU A 145 -18.38 -12.82 29.43
N LYS A 146 -17.61 -12.29 28.45
CA LYS A 146 -18.17 -11.88 27.15
C LYS A 146 -18.71 -13.09 26.36
N ILE A 147 -18.00 -14.22 26.37
CA ILE A 147 -18.48 -15.45 25.72
C ILE A 147 -19.79 -15.90 26.39
N LYS A 148 -19.86 -16.00 27.72
CA LYS A 148 -21.09 -16.39 28.44
C LYS A 148 -22.26 -15.46 28.11
N LYS A 149 -22.01 -14.13 28.11
CA LYS A 149 -23.00 -13.11 27.76
C LYS A 149 -23.49 -13.26 26.31
N ALA A 150 -22.57 -13.52 25.36
CA ALA A 150 -22.94 -13.71 23.96
C ALA A 150 -23.81 -14.98 23.76
N PHE A 151 -23.48 -16.08 24.42
CA PHE A 151 -24.29 -17.33 24.36
C PHE A 151 -25.65 -17.20 25.08
N SER A 152 -25.80 -16.25 26.00
CA SER A 152 -27.11 -15.93 26.61
C SER A 152 -27.97 -15.02 25.72
N ASN A 153 -27.40 -14.39 24.69
CA ASN A 153 -28.06 -13.41 23.83
C ASN A 153 -27.88 -13.78 22.34
N LEU A 154 -28.39 -14.94 21.94
CA LEU A 154 -28.32 -15.41 20.56
C LEU A 154 -29.21 -14.55 19.64
N ILE A 155 -28.69 -14.22 18.47
CA ILE A 155 -29.33 -13.38 17.46
C ILE A 155 -29.98 -14.26 16.39
N GLU A 156 -31.22 -13.97 16.01
CA GLU A 156 -31.88 -14.64 14.89
C GLU A 156 -31.26 -14.18 13.55
N PRO A 157 -31.23 -15.04 12.51
CA PRO A 157 -30.53 -14.72 11.24
C PRO A 157 -30.96 -13.39 10.61
N LYS A 158 -32.23 -13.03 10.67
CA LYS A 158 -32.81 -11.80 10.09
C LYS A 158 -33.02 -10.67 11.14
N GLN A 159 -32.54 -10.84 12.36
CA GLN A 159 -32.60 -9.84 13.43
C GLN A 159 -31.41 -8.89 13.32
N SER A 160 -31.65 -7.59 13.53
CA SER A 160 -30.57 -6.59 13.62
C SER A 160 -29.54 -6.94 14.71
N ILE A 161 -28.27 -6.83 14.37
CA ILE A 161 -27.16 -7.17 15.27
C ILE A 161 -27.10 -6.19 16.46
N SER A 162 -27.21 -4.89 16.18
CA SER A 162 -27.25 -3.85 17.21
C SER A 162 -27.80 -2.53 16.63
N ALA A 163 -28.07 -1.56 17.50
CA ALA A 163 -28.47 -0.21 17.08
C ALA A 163 -27.42 0.50 16.22
N GLN A 164 -26.13 0.19 16.43
CA GLN A 164 -25.01 0.74 15.69
C GLN A 164 -24.75 -0.03 14.38
N ASN A 165 -25.14 -1.31 14.34
CA ASN A 165 -25.11 -2.17 13.16
C ASN A 165 -26.51 -2.70 12.86
N PRO A 166 -27.33 -1.96 12.09
CA PRO A 166 -28.72 -2.31 11.83
C PRO A 166 -28.88 -3.51 10.87
N GLY A 167 -27.83 -3.92 10.16
CA GLY A 167 -27.84 -5.12 9.34
C GLY A 167 -28.02 -6.39 10.16
N SER A 168 -28.58 -7.42 9.55
CA SER A 168 -28.72 -8.75 10.17
C SER A 168 -27.53 -9.66 9.83
N PRO A 169 -27.30 -10.76 10.57
CA PRO A 169 -26.35 -11.80 10.16
C PRO A 169 -26.60 -12.29 8.73
N TYR A 170 -27.85 -12.36 8.32
CA TYR A 170 -28.25 -12.77 6.97
C TYR A 170 -27.82 -11.73 5.90
N ASP A 171 -28.00 -10.45 6.14
CA ASP A 171 -27.56 -9.39 5.21
C ASP A 171 -26.03 -9.36 5.06
N LEU A 172 -25.31 -9.55 6.17
CA LEU A 172 -23.85 -9.69 6.14
C LEU A 172 -23.41 -10.91 5.32
N GLN A 173 -24.14 -12.02 5.45
CA GLN A 173 -23.92 -13.24 4.68
C GLN A 173 -24.10 -12.99 3.18
N MET A 174 -25.18 -12.28 2.78
CA MET A 174 -25.42 -11.91 1.38
C MET A 174 -24.33 -10.98 0.84
N ALA A 175 -23.89 -9.99 1.61
CA ALA A 175 -22.79 -9.12 1.22
C ALA A 175 -21.45 -9.88 1.09
N GLY A 176 -21.21 -10.87 1.96
CA GLY A 176 -20.04 -11.75 1.88
C GLY A 176 -20.05 -12.59 0.60
N ARG A 177 -21.14 -13.22 0.29
CA ARG A 177 -21.34 -14.03 -0.94
C ARG A 177 -21.21 -13.19 -2.21
N ALA A 178 -21.86 -12.03 -2.24
CA ALA A 178 -21.76 -11.10 -3.38
C ALA A 178 -20.33 -10.65 -3.64
N ARG A 179 -19.57 -10.36 -2.59
CA ARG A 179 -18.15 -10.03 -2.69
C ARG A 179 -17.33 -11.19 -3.25
N ASP A 180 -17.50 -12.40 -2.73
CA ASP A 180 -16.77 -13.58 -3.18
C ASP A 180 -17.05 -13.90 -4.65
N ILE A 181 -18.31 -13.79 -5.08
CA ILE A 181 -18.74 -13.95 -6.48
C ILE A 181 -18.09 -12.86 -7.36
N ALA A 182 -18.12 -11.60 -6.95
CA ALA A 182 -17.54 -10.50 -7.71
C ALA A 182 -16.01 -10.66 -7.85
N ASP A 183 -15.32 -11.01 -6.76
CA ASP A 183 -13.87 -11.26 -6.77
C ASP A 183 -13.53 -12.48 -7.65
N TRP A 184 -14.37 -13.53 -7.68
CA TRP A 184 -14.23 -14.68 -8.55
C TRP A 184 -14.47 -14.32 -10.03
N LEU A 185 -15.56 -13.63 -10.35
CA LEU A 185 -15.91 -13.23 -11.73
C LEU A 185 -14.78 -12.41 -12.37
N ILE A 186 -14.37 -11.35 -11.72
CA ILE A 186 -13.30 -10.47 -12.22
C ILE A 186 -11.94 -11.17 -12.16
N GLY A 187 -11.60 -11.77 -11.03
CA GLY A 187 -10.30 -12.41 -10.81
C GLY A 187 -10.06 -13.56 -11.78
N ASN A 188 -11.02 -14.45 -11.95
CA ASN A 188 -10.90 -15.59 -12.85
C ASN A 188 -10.86 -15.15 -14.33
N ASN A 189 -11.83 -14.38 -14.80
CA ASN A 189 -11.98 -14.06 -16.20
C ASN A 189 -10.89 -13.11 -16.70
N LEU A 190 -10.57 -12.03 -15.97
CA LEU A 190 -9.52 -11.11 -16.39
C LEU A 190 -8.11 -11.71 -16.25
N THR A 191 -7.90 -12.64 -15.30
CA THR A 191 -6.64 -13.38 -15.20
C THR A 191 -6.44 -14.25 -16.42
N VAL A 192 -7.49 -14.95 -16.89
CA VAL A 192 -7.44 -15.75 -18.12
C VAL A 192 -7.13 -14.85 -19.31
N ALA A 193 -7.88 -13.78 -19.50
CA ALA A 193 -7.70 -12.85 -20.61
C ALA A 193 -6.27 -12.24 -20.61
N ALA A 194 -5.83 -11.68 -19.49
CA ALA A 194 -4.50 -11.08 -19.37
C ALA A 194 -3.36 -12.09 -19.58
N THR A 195 -3.51 -13.29 -19.03
CA THR A 195 -2.52 -14.36 -19.18
C THR A 195 -2.38 -14.81 -20.62
N LYS A 196 -3.51 -15.04 -21.30
CA LYS A 196 -3.49 -15.48 -22.72
C LYS A 196 -3.04 -14.38 -23.66
N ARG A 197 -3.48 -13.14 -23.44
CA ARG A 197 -3.14 -12.01 -24.33
C ARG A 197 -1.75 -11.44 -24.06
N PHE A 198 -1.28 -11.43 -22.82
CA PHE A 198 -0.05 -10.75 -22.44
C PHE A 198 0.99 -11.66 -21.77
N GLY A 199 0.62 -12.81 -21.18
CA GLY A 199 1.54 -13.69 -20.43
C GLY A 199 2.42 -14.58 -21.28
N GLY A 200 2.17 -14.68 -22.60
CA GLY A 200 2.76 -15.72 -23.41
C GLY A 200 2.34 -17.09 -22.85
N TYR A 201 3.02 -18.17 -23.24
CA TYR A 201 2.63 -19.51 -22.76
C TYR A 201 3.19 -19.88 -21.39
N LYS A 202 3.96 -19.01 -20.71
CA LYS A 202 4.73 -19.35 -19.52
C LYS A 202 4.37 -18.54 -18.26
N GLU A 203 3.79 -17.35 -18.40
CA GLU A 203 3.63 -16.42 -17.27
C GLU A 203 2.18 -16.15 -16.93
N LEU A 204 1.81 -16.53 -15.71
CA LEU A 204 0.52 -16.16 -15.14
C LEU A 204 0.47 -14.66 -14.81
N LEU A 205 -0.48 -13.95 -15.42
CA LEU A 205 -0.74 -12.53 -15.15
C LEU A 205 -2.08 -12.39 -14.41
N SER A 206 -2.02 -12.53 -13.08
CA SER A 206 -3.22 -12.42 -12.24
C SER A 206 -3.69 -10.98 -12.10
N VAL A 207 -4.99 -10.80 -12.30
CA VAL A 207 -5.71 -9.53 -12.13
C VAL A 207 -6.71 -9.68 -10.99
N GLY A 208 -6.92 -8.63 -10.21
CA GLY A 208 -7.87 -8.68 -9.11
C GLY A 208 -8.23 -7.29 -8.61
N ARG A 209 -9.46 -7.16 -8.12
CA ARG A 209 -10.11 -5.90 -7.73
C ARG A 209 -9.30 -5.02 -6.76
N VAL A 210 -8.59 -5.62 -5.81
CA VAL A 210 -7.78 -4.87 -4.84
C VAL A 210 -6.29 -5.01 -5.14
N GLN A 211 -5.87 -6.17 -5.63
CA GLN A 211 -4.48 -6.46 -5.99
C GLN A 211 -3.96 -5.50 -7.07
N THR A 212 -4.73 -5.31 -8.14
CA THR A 212 -4.30 -4.52 -9.30
C THR A 212 -4.16 -3.02 -8.97
N PRO A 213 -5.12 -2.34 -8.33
CA PRO A 213 -4.93 -0.94 -7.97
C PRO A 213 -3.84 -0.74 -6.90
N THR A 214 -3.63 -1.70 -5.99
CA THR A 214 -2.49 -1.65 -5.06
C THR A 214 -1.16 -1.71 -5.78
N LEU A 215 -1.03 -2.56 -6.81
CA LEU A 215 0.14 -2.61 -7.67
C LEU A 215 0.31 -1.31 -8.46
N ALA A 216 -0.78 -0.74 -8.98
CA ALA A 216 -0.78 0.51 -9.73
C ALA A 216 -0.21 1.68 -8.91
N LEU A 217 -0.55 1.81 -7.62
CA LEU A 217 0.03 2.82 -6.73
C LEU A 217 1.57 2.76 -6.69
N VAL A 218 2.13 1.55 -6.64
CA VAL A 218 3.59 1.36 -6.60
C VAL A 218 4.23 1.63 -7.95
N VAL A 219 3.58 1.21 -9.04
CA VAL A 219 4.04 1.45 -10.43
C VAL A 219 4.04 2.94 -10.76
N GLU A 220 3.00 3.66 -10.42
CA GLU A 220 2.93 5.12 -10.65
C GLU A 220 3.96 5.88 -9.82
N ARG A 221 4.21 5.47 -8.58
CA ARG A 221 5.29 6.01 -7.76
C ARG A 221 6.66 5.79 -8.40
N GLU A 222 6.91 4.61 -8.93
CA GLU A 222 8.16 4.30 -9.62
C GLU A 222 8.30 5.10 -10.92
N LYS A 223 7.24 5.24 -11.71
CA LYS A 223 7.20 6.11 -12.90
C LYS A 223 7.53 7.57 -12.53
N ALA A 224 6.93 8.09 -11.46
CA ALA A 224 7.23 9.44 -10.98
C ALA A 224 8.70 9.61 -10.55
N ILE A 225 9.33 8.55 -10.01
CA ILE A 225 10.76 8.55 -9.67
C ILE A 225 11.62 8.53 -10.94
N LEU A 226 11.29 7.66 -11.90
CA LEU A 226 12.05 7.50 -13.14
C LEU A 226 11.96 8.72 -14.05
N ASN A 227 10.81 9.39 -14.09
CA ASN A 227 10.56 10.58 -14.91
C ASN A 227 10.98 11.89 -14.21
N HIS A 228 11.47 11.80 -12.96
CA HIS A 228 11.88 12.99 -12.24
C HIS A 228 13.12 13.62 -12.85
N SER A 229 12.98 14.84 -13.36
CA SER A 229 14.09 15.67 -13.78
C SER A 229 14.58 16.52 -12.60
N LYS A 230 15.87 16.40 -12.29
CA LYS A 230 16.48 17.21 -11.24
C LYS A 230 16.54 18.67 -11.66
N THR A 231 15.91 19.53 -10.86
CA THR A 231 15.98 20.98 -11.02
C THR A 231 16.80 21.56 -9.88
N LYS A 232 17.78 22.39 -10.20
CA LYS A 232 18.58 23.12 -9.21
C LYS A 232 17.76 24.25 -8.62
N PHE A 233 17.95 24.48 -7.34
CA PHE A 233 17.47 25.65 -6.62
C PHE A 233 18.46 26.00 -5.51
N TRP A 234 18.38 27.21 -5.02
CA TRP A 234 19.27 27.72 -3.99
C TRP A 234 18.48 28.03 -2.73
N ARG A 235 19.11 27.87 -1.58
CA ARG A 235 18.62 28.33 -0.29
C ARG A 235 19.61 29.31 0.30
N LEU A 236 19.12 30.42 0.79
CA LEU A 236 19.90 31.39 1.54
C LEU A 236 19.65 31.14 3.02
N ASN A 237 20.72 30.80 3.75
CA ASN A 237 20.69 30.53 5.18
C ASN A 237 21.47 31.60 5.93
N GLY A 238 20.99 31.94 7.12
CA GLY A 238 21.70 32.78 8.08
C GLY A 238 21.93 32.02 9.37
N ILE A 239 23.14 32.10 9.90
CA ILE A 239 23.48 31.70 11.28
C ILE A 239 23.52 32.98 12.09
N PHE A 240 22.71 33.07 13.12
CA PHE A 240 22.56 34.23 13.98
C PHE A 240 23.07 33.95 15.37
N THR A 241 23.87 34.88 15.91
CA THR A 241 24.42 34.82 17.26
C THR A 241 23.86 35.93 18.13
N THR A 242 23.30 35.59 19.29
CA THR A 242 22.81 36.57 20.27
C THR A 242 23.95 37.23 21.04
N ALA A 243 23.64 38.27 21.82
CA ALA A 243 24.57 38.90 22.72
C ALA A 243 25.16 37.93 23.79
N ASN A 244 24.44 36.86 24.09
CA ASN A 244 24.88 35.82 25.03
C ASN A 244 25.68 34.68 24.36
N ASN A 245 26.13 34.86 23.11
CA ASN A 245 26.82 33.86 22.28
C ASN A 245 26.00 32.57 22.01
N GLU A 246 24.67 32.62 22.07
CA GLU A 246 23.81 31.54 21.62
C GLU A 246 23.60 31.62 20.12
N THR A 247 23.72 30.50 19.40
CA THR A 247 23.59 30.45 17.95
C THR A 247 22.35 29.67 17.49
N PHE A 248 21.73 30.13 16.40
CA PHE A 248 20.62 29.42 15.75
C PHE A 248 20.59 29.70 14.25
N GLU A 249 19.94 28.81 13.50
CA GLU A 249 19.81 28.90 12.05
C GLU A 249 18.45 29.52 11.66
N ALA A 250 18.46 30.36 10.62
CA ALA A 250 17.27 30.85 9.97
C ALA A 250 17.39 30.76 8.45
N GLU A 251 16.30 30.54 7.77
CA GLU A 251 16.23 30.42 6.31
C GLU A 251 15.53 31.66 5.73
N TYR A 252 15.93 32.07 4.53
CA TYR A 252 15.25 33.15 3.78
C TYR A 252 13.75 32.87 3.70
N ILE A 253 12.93 33.89 3.97
CA ILE A 253 11.48 33.71 4.19
C ILE A 253 10.75 33.09 3.00
N GLU A 254 11.16 33.38 1.77
CA GLU A 254 10.56 32.81 0.56
C GLU A 254 11.09 31.39 0.24
N GLY A 255 12.10 30.93 0.96
CA GLY A 255 12.62 29.57 0.91
C GLY A 255 13.46 29.29 -0.33
N LYS A 256 12.89 28.68 -1.37
CA LYS A 256 13.63 28.28 -2.57
C LYS A 256 13.82 29.43 -3.54
N ILE A 257 15.08 29.65 -3.98
CA ILE A 257 15.44 30.62 -5.01
C ILE A 257 15.75 29.86 -6.31
N ALA A 258 15.17 30.28 -7.43
CA ALA A 258 15.18 29.52 -8.67
C ALA A 258 16.51 29.53 -9.43
N ASN A 259 17.33 30.59 -9.27
CA ASN A 259 18.59 30.76 -10.00
C ASN A 259 19.71 31.27 -9.09
N SER A 260 20.96 31.05 -9.53
CA SER A 260 22.18 31.42 -8.80
C SER A 260 22.34 32.92 -8.66
N GLU A 261 22.07 33.67 -9.74
CA GLU A 261 22.25 35.14 -9.79
C GLU A 261 21.37 35.84 -8.75
N GLU A 262 20.13 35.40 -8.62
CA GLU A 262 19.20 35.91 -7.60
C GLU A 262 19.66 35.55 -6.17
N ALA A 263 20.17 34.32 -5.97
CA ALA A 263 20.71 33.91 -4.69
C ALA A 263 21.95 34.73 -4.30
N GLU A 264 22.89 34.96 -5.24
CA GLU A 264 24.09 35.77 -5.04
C GLU A 264 23.73 37.23 -4.78
N LYS A 265 22.75 37.78 -5.50
CA LYS A 265 22.24 39.12 -5.27
C LYS A 265 21.67 39.26 -3.85
N LYS A 266 20.86 38.28 -3.42
CA LYS A 266 20.30 38.28 -2.05
C LYS A 266 21.41 38.16 -0.99
N LEU A 267 22.41 37.33 -1.22
CA LEU A 267 23.57 37.23 -0.33
C LEU A 267 24.35 38.57 -0.27
N ALA A 268 24.55 39.21 -1.40
CA ALA A 268 25.21 40.53 -1.48
C ALA A 268 24.38 41.63 -0.78
N GLU A 269 23.04 41.57 -0.87
CA GLU A 269 22.15 42.49 -0.14
C GLU A 269 22.28 42.33 1.39
N CYS A 270 22.56 41.08 1.90
CA CYS A 270 22.87 40.87 3.32
C CYS A 270 24.19 41.49 3.73
N GLY A 271 25.24 41.32 2.88
CA GLY A 271 26.60 41.78 3.18
C GLY A 271 27.12 41.19 4.52
N ASN A 272 27.72 42.04 5.33
CA ASN A 272 28.15 41.70 6.72
C ASN A 272 27.26 42.39 7.78
N ALA A 273 26.01 42.70 7.41
CA ALA A 273 25.10 43.43 8.31
C ALA A 273 24.61 42.53 9.43
N ASP A 274 24.46 43.13 10.61
CA ASP A 274 23.77 42.46 11.73
C ASP A 274 22.28 42.30 11.43
N GLY A 275 21.69 41.19 11.91
CA GLY A 275 20.26 40.99 11.86
C GLY A 275 19.53 41.73 12.98
N ILE A 276 18.35 42.25 12.69
CA ILE A 276 17.46 42.84 13.70
C ILE A 276 16.19 41.99 13.78
N VAL A 277 15.83 41.60 14.98
CA VAL A 277 14.57 40.85 15.21
C VAL A 277 13.39 41.75 14.93
N ALA A 278 12.69 41.50 13.83
CA ALA A 278 11.55 42.29 13.38
C ALA A 278 10.24 41.85 14.06
N GLU A 279 10.08 40.53 14.29
CA GLU A 279 8.87 39.95 14.90
C GLU A 279 9.22 38.67 15.65
N VAL A 280 8.61 38.52 16.82
CA VAL A 280 8.59 37.27 17.58
C VAL A 280 7.14 36.86 17.81
N ASN A 281 6.71 35.75 17.22
CA ASN A 281 5.34 35.25 17.32
C ASN A 281 5.34 33.84 17.93
N THR A 282 4.88 33.75 19.19
CA THR A 282 4.75 32.47 19.89
C THR A 282 3.30 32.04 19.92
N LYS A 283 3.01 30.86 19.34
CA LYS A 283 1.68 30.26 19.34
C LYS A 283 1.66 29.08 20.28
N HIS A 284 0.82 29.17 21.31
CA HIS A 284 0.54 28.05 22.18
C HIS A 284 -0.29 26.98 21.44
N LYS A 285 0.14 25.74 21.46
CA LYS A 285 -0.47 24.60 20.78
C LYS A 285 -0.71 23.45 21.74
N SER A 286 -1.94 22.97 21.77
CA SER A 286 -2.31 21.77 22.51
C SER A 286 -2.43 20.57 21.57
N GLU A 287 -1.73 19.47 21.84
CA GLU A 287 -1.83 18.22 21.09
C GLU A 287 -2.56 17.14 21.92
N ASN A 288 -3.68 16.66 21.39
CA ASN A 288 -4.40 15.53 21.98
C ASN A 288 -3.59 14.23 21.83
N ALA A 289 -3.79 13.28 22.76
CA ALA A 289 -3.33 11.91 22.56
C ALA A 289 -3.86 11.35 21.23
N PRO A 290 -3.05 10.62 20.45
CA PRO A 290 -3.52 9.92 19.25
C PRO A 290 -4.72 9.03 19.56
N LEU A 291 -5.54 8.74 18.55
CA LEU A 291 -6.60 7.73 18.67
C LEU A 291 -5.98 6.36 18.96
N LEU A 292 -6.82 5.42 19.38
CA LEU A 292 -6.41 4.04 19.59
C LEU A 292 -6.10 3.36 18.24
N TYR A 293 -5.55 2.16 18.28
CA TYR A 293 -5.20 1.45 17.06
C TYR A 293 -6.40 0.71 16.47
N ASN A 294 -6.60 0.85 15.16
CA ASN A 294 -7.22 -0.18 14.34
C ASN A 294 -6.15 -1.19 13.84
N ALA A 295 -6.55 -2.22 13.10
CA ALA A 295 -5.61 -3.23 12.60
C ALA A 295 -4.53 -2.63 11.70
N THR A 296 -4.90 -1.79 10.74
CA THR A 296 -3.95 -1.17 9.79
C THR A 296 -2.98 -0.23 10.50
N GLN A 297 -3.45 0.61 11.42
CA GLN A 297 -2.60 1.53 12.17
C GLN A 297 -1.62 0.79 13.09
N LEU A 298 -2.03 -0.35 13.66
CA LEU A 298 -1.12 -1.18 14.45
C LEU A 298 -0.06 -1.87 13.56
N GLN A 299 -0.41 -2.33 12.37
CA GLN A 299 0.54 -2.84 11.37
C GLN A 299 1.55 -1.76 10.93
N ILE A 300 1.08 -0.53 10.69
CA ILE A 300 1.93 0.62 10.36
C ILE A 300 2.89 0.94 11.51
N ALA A 301 2.41 0.97 12.75
CA ALA A 301 3.22 1.23 13.93
C ALA A 301 4.30 0.15 14.13
N ALA A 302 3.95 -1.13 14.00
CA ALA A 302 4.87 -2.25 14.09
C ALA A 302 5.92 -2.22 12.97
N ASN A 303 5.54 -1.90 11.73
CA ASN A 303 6.48 -1.73 10.63
C ASN A 303 7.48 -0.59 10.89
N LYS A 304 7.00 0.58 11.33
CA LYS A 304 7.84 1.74 11.63
C LYS A 304 8.82 1.45 12.78
N LYS A 305 8.35 0.81 13.85
CA LYS A 305 9.13 0.61 15.08
C LYS A 305 10.05 -0.62 15.03
N PHE A 306 9.53 -1.75 14.50
CA PHE A 306 10.21 -3.05 14.52
C PHE A 306 10.62 -3.55 13.13
N SER A 307 10.24 -2.84 12.07
CA SER A 307 10.44 -3.27 10.66
C SER A 307 9.73 -4.59 10.32
N TRP A 308 8.65 -4.91 11.02
CA TRP A 308 7.82 -6.08 10.73
C TRP A 308 6.97 -5.84 9.47
N ASN A 309 6.75 -6.90 8.71
CA ASN A 309 5.75 -6.86 7.64
C ASN A 309 4.34 -7.06 8.20
N ALA A 310 3.33 -6.72 7.40
CA ALA A 310 1.93 -6.81 7.80
C ALA A 310 1.50 -8.26 8.12
N ASP A 311 2.01 -9.25 7.38
CA ASP A 311 1.73 -10.68 7.60
C ASP A 311 2.20 -11.14 8.99
N LYS A 312 3.46 -10.80 9.37
CA LYS A 312 3.97 -11.08 10.72
C LYS A 312 3.15 -10.39 11.80
N THR A 313 2.84 -9.10 11.61
CA THR A 313 2.06 -8.34 12.59
C THR A 313 0.67 -8.95 12.78
N THR A 314 -0.01 -9.30 11.68
CA THR A 314 -1.33 -9.96 11.73
C THR A 314 -1.30 -11.28 12.49
N LYS A 315 -0.24 -12.07 12.30
CA LYS A 315 -0.07 -13.34 13.04
C LYS A 315 0.08 -13.09 14.56
N VAL A 316 0.95 -12.16 14.96
CA VAL A 316 1.13 -11.85 16.40
C VAL A 316 -0.14 -11.25 17.02
N MET A 317 -0.89 -10.42 16.25
CA MET A 317 -2.21 -9.95 16.67
C MET A 317 -3.17 -11.12 16.93
N GLN A 318 -3.19 -12.10 16.04
CA GLN A 318 -4.04 -13.29 16.18
C GLN A 318 -3.63 -14.12 17.41
N ASP A 319 -2.32 -14.32 17.62
CA ASP A 319 -1.80 -15.05 18.79
C ASP A 319 -2.21 -14.37 20.11
N LEU A 320 -2.05 -13.03 20.22
CA LEU A 320 -2.48 -12.27 21.40
C LEU A 320 -3.99 -12.30 21.63
N TYR A 321 -4.79 -12.30 20.56
CA TYR A 321 -6.24 -12.45 20.65
C TYR A 321 -6.62 -13.84 21.17
N GLU A 322 -6.00 -14.89 20.65
CA GLU A 322 -6.24 -16.28 21.09
C GLU A 322 -5.77 -16.51 22.53
N HIS A 323 -4.74 -15.78 22.99
CA HIS A 323 -4.31 -15.75 24.41
C HIS A 323 -5.23 -14.89 25.29
N LYS A 324 -6.32 -14.32 24.73
CA LYS A 324 -7.29 -13.47 25.46
C LYS A 324 -6.70 -12.17 26.00
N LEU A 325 -5.61 -11.69 25.43
CA LEU A 325 -4.88 -10.49 25.86
C LEU A 325 -5.21 -9.23 25.03
N MET A 326 -5.91 -9.41 23.92
CA MET A 326 -6.26 -8.37 22.94
C MET A 326 -7.74 -8.48 22.58
N THR A 327 -8.42 -7.36 22.34
CA THR A 327 -9.74 -7.32 21.70
C THR A 327 -9.66 -7.82 20.25
N TYR A 328 -10.81 -8.00 19.56
CA TYR A 328 -10.85 -8.55 18.21
C TYR A 328 -9.92 -7.78 17.24
N PRO A 329 -8.97 -8.46 16.57
CA PRO A 329 -7.89 -7.81 15.84
C PRO A 329 -8.29 -7.22 14.49
N ARG A 330 -9.40 -7.69 13.86
CA ARG A 330 -9.82 -7.24 12.52
C ARG A 330 -10.83 -6.11 12.63
N THR A 331 -10.41 -4.98 13.17
CA THR A 331 -11.25 -3.79 13.35
C THR A 331 -10.71 -2.59 12.59
N SER A 332 -11.61 -1.82 11.97
CA SER A 332 -11.33 -0.52 11.37
C SER A 332 -11.53 0.65 12.35
N SER A 333 -12.10 0.38 13.52
CA SER A 333 -12.38 1.41 14.52
C SER A 333 -11.12 1.83 15.30
N GLU A 334 -11.01 3.12 15.58
CA GLU A 334 -10.04 3.71 16.52
C GLU A 334 -10.74 4.22 17.80
N HIS A 335 -12.03 3.84 17.99
CA HIS A 335 -12.89 4.31 19.05
C HIS A 335 -13.44 3.15 19.88
N LEU A 336 -13.83 3.44 21.08
CA LEU A 336 -14.49 2.53 22.04
C LEU A 336 -15.93 2.98 22.24
N THR A 337 -16.80 2.07 22.67
CA THR A 337 -18.16 2.43 23.07
C THR A 337 -18.19 3.10 24.44
N GLU A 338 -19.17 3.98 24.71
CA GLU A 338 -19.33 4.62 26.00
C GLU A 338 -19.57 3.58 27.12
N ALA A 339 -20.24 2.48 26.82
CA ALA A 339 -20.47 1.37 27.75
C ALA A 339 -19.17 0.69 28.24
N MET A 340 -18.07 0.78 27.48
CA MET A 340 -16.77 0.21 27.86
C MET A 340 -15.99 1.06 28.86
N MET A 341 -16.40 2.28 29.18
CA MET A 341 -15.65 3.19 30.07
C MET A 341 -15.28 2.56 31.44
N PRO A 342 -16.16 1.85 32.15
CA PRO A 342 -15.81 1.24 33.45
C PRO A 342 -14.77 0.11 33.29
N GLU A 343 -14.94 -0.75 32.30
CA GLU A 343 -14.04 -1.84 31.98
C GLU A 343 -12.64 -1.35 31.58
N VAL A 344 -12.58 -0.34 30.72
CA VAL A 344 -11.34 0.30 30.28
C VAL A 344 -10.61 0.95 31.46
N ALA A 345 -11.35 1.60 32.34
CA ALA A 345 -10.75 2.20 33.53
C ALA A 345 -10.15 1.16 34.49
N ALA A 346 -10.80 0.01 34.64
CA ALA A 346 -10.26 -1.12 35.41
C ALA A 346 -9.02 -1.73 34.73
N THR A 347 -9.08 -1.92 33.42
CA THR A 347 -7.97 -2.44 32.62
C THR A 347 -6.73 -1.54 32.73
N ILE A 348 -6.88 -0.21 32.58
CA ILE A 348 -5.78 0.74 32.78
C ILE A 348 -5.21 0.62 34.21
N GLY A 349 -6.07 0.52 35.24
CA GLY A 349 -5.62 0.35 36.61
C GLY A 349 -4.76 -0.91 36.78
N LYS A 350 -5.14 -2.04 36.17
CA LYS A 350 -4.33 -3.27 36.16
C LYS A 350 -3.01 -3.08 35.40
N LEU A 351 -3.01 -2.43 34.22
CA LEU A 351 -1.80 -2.14 33.46
C LEU A 351 -0.81 -1.33 34.29
N LEU A 352 -1.26 -0.28 34.98
CA LEU A 352 -0.40 0.57 35.79
C LEU A 352 0.20 -0.14 37.02
N ASN A 353 -0.33 -1.32 37.40
CA ASN A 353 0.26 -2.19 38.41
C ASN A 353 1.33 -3.15 37.87
N MET A 354 1.46 -3.28 36.53
CA MET A 354 2.53 -4.07 35.93
C MET A 354 3.88 -3.37 36.10
N PRO A 355 4.98 -4.11 36.35
CA PRO A 355 6.33 -3.53 36.44
C PRO A 355 6.71 -2.65 35.26
N GLU A 356 6.31 -3.06 34.04
CA GLU A 356 6.66 -2.38 32.81
C GLU A 356 5.99 -1.00 32.64
N TYR A 357 4.82 -0.82 33.26
CA TYR A 357 3.99 0.39 33.13
C TYR A 357 3.81 1.18 34.43
N SER A 358 4.28 0.68 35.58
CA SER A 358 4.15 1.35 36.88
C SER A 358 4.68 2.79 36.91
N LYS A 359 5.73 3.05 36.15
CA LYS A 359 6.30 4.40 35.96
C LYS A 359 5.35 5.41 35.31
N TYR A 360 4.27 4.96 34.69
CA TYR A 360 3.23 5.79 34.10
C TYR A 360 2.02 5.97 35.03
N ALA A 361 2.10 5.48 36.28
CA ALA A 361 0.97 5.59 37.20
C ALA A 361 0.69 7.04 37.56
N LEU A 362 -0.59 7.42 37.48
CA LEU A 362 -1.11 8.69 37.95
C LEU A 362 -2.17 8.42 39.04
N PRO A 363 -2.26 9.27 40.08
CA PRO A 363 -3.40 9.26 40.97
C PRO A 363 -4.72 9.35 40.21
N ARG A 364 -5.75 8.61 40.68
CA ARG A 364 -7.01 8.49 39.93
C ARG A 364 -7.73 9.82 39.74
N ASP A 365 -7.63 10.73 40.68
CA ASP A 365 -8.16 12.08 40.62
C ASP A 365 -7.47 12.96 39.59
N LYS A 366 -6.24 12.59 39.15
CA LYS A 366 -5.47 13.29 38.11
C LYS A 366 -5.68 12.72 36.70
N TRP A 367 -6.47 11.65 36.56
CA TRP A 367 -6.77 11.11 35.24
C TRP A 367 -7.61 12.08 34.42
N GLN A 368 -7.22 12.27 33.16
CA GLN A 368 -8.06 12.98 32.21
C GLN A 368 -9.41 12.26 32.09
N LYS A 369 -10.51 13.02 32.18
CA LYS A 369 -11.85 12.45 31.95
C LYS A 369 -11.98 11.88 30.56
N PHE A 370 -12.56 10.68 30.47
CA PHE A 370 -12.88 10.06 29.18
C PHE A 370 -13.83 10.96 28.40
N SER A 371 -13.58 11.05 27.08
CA SER A 371 -14.29 11.97 26.21
C SER A 371 -14.71 11.31 24.91
N LYS A 372 -15.62 11.95 24.17
CA LYS A 372 -16.05 11.50 22.82
C LYS A 372 -14.91 11.38 21.80
N ARG A 373 -13.70 11.85 22.12
CA ARG A 373 -12.55 11.63 21.27
C ARG A 373 -12.19 10.14 21.15
N HIS A 374 -12.29 9.39 22.26
CA HIS A 374 -11.93 7.96 22.30
C HIS A 374 -13.15 7.07 22.52
N PHE A 375 -14.24 7.61 23.09
CA PHE A 375 -15.49 6.88 23.37
C PHE A 375 -16.63 7.51 22.58
N ASP A 376 -16.96 6.95 21.41
CA ASP A 376 -18.00 7.47 20.55
C ASP A 376 -18.69 6.32 19.83
N ASP A 377 -19.86 5.91 20.32
CA ASP A 377 -20.64 4.79 19.80
C ASP A 377 -20.91 4.88 18.29
N LYS A 378 -21.07 6.10 17.75
CA LYS A 378 -21.33 6.34 16.33
C LYS A 378 -20.12 6.03 15.43
N LYS A 379 -18.91 5.92 15.99
CA LYS A 379 -17.65 5.71 15.26
C LYS A 379 -17.03 4.32 15.49
N VAL A 380 -17.66 3.48 16.30
CA VAL A 380 -17.13 2.14 16.61
C VAL A 380 -17.35 1.17 15.45
N GLY A 381 -18.45 1.25 14.71
CA GLY A 381 -18.77 0.26 13.69
C GLY A 381 -19.10 -1.12 14.30
N SER A 382 -18.62 -2.20 13.68
CA SER A 382 -18.90 -3.57 14.14
C SER A 382 -18.07 -3.98 15.36
N HIS A 383 -16.89 -3.40 15.55
CA HIS A 383 -15.95 -3.74 16.63
C HIS A 383 -15.26 -2.51 17.16
N PRO A 384 -14.94 -2.47 18.47
CA PRO A 384 -14.15 -1.40 19.07
C PRO A 384 -12.68 -1.44 18.61
N ALA A 385 -11.94 -0.39 18.96
CA ALA A 385 -10.49 -0.31 18.75
C ALA A 385 -9.74 -1.45 19.47
N ILE A 386 -8.52 -1.70 19.00
CA ILE A 386 -7.61 -2.68 19.61
C ILE A 386 -7.09 -2.14 20.95
N ILE A 387 -7.41 -2.85 22.03
CA ILE A 387 -6.95 -2.59 23.38
C ILE A 387 -6.63 -3.90 24.11
N PRO A 388 -5.85 -3.86 25.22
CA PRO A 388 -5.78 -4.99 26.16
C PRO A 388 -7.16 -5.33 26.72
N THR A 389 -7.43 -6.63 26.88
CA THR A 389 -8.64 -7.09 27.60
C THR A 389 -8.48 -6.94 29.11
N VAL A 390 -9.52 -7.27 29.86
CA VAL A 390 -9.48 -7.32 31.32
C VAL A 390 -8.50 -8.36 31.89
N ASN A 391 -8.03 -9.30 31.06
CA ASN A 391 -7.06 -10.32 31.40
C ASN A 391 -5.61 -9.78 31.33
N VAL A 392 -5.38 -8.64 31.99
CA VAL A 392 -4.03 -8.07 32.05
C VAL A 392 -3.13 -9.03 32.84
N PRO A 393 -1.99 -9.48 32.25
CA PRO A 393 -1.05 -10.36 32.96
C PRO A 393 -0.34 -9.61 34.11
N LYS A 394 0.25 -10.35 35.06
CA LYS A 394 1.04 -9.75 36.14
C LYS A 394 2.29 -9.02 35.64
N ASP A 395 2.90 -9.59 34.65
CA ASP A 395 4.07 -9.09 33.92
C ASP A 395 4.11 -9.70 32.51
N MET A 396 5.10 -9.36 31.70
CA MET A 396 5.23 -9.87 30.33
C MET A 396 5.97 -11.21 30.24
N SER A 397 6.28 -11.90 31.35
CA SER A 397 7.14 -13.11 31.31
C SER A 397 6.50 -14.27 30.53
N SER A 398 5.17 -14.34 30.50
CA SER A 398 4.41 -15.38 29.80
C SER A 398 4.33 -15.17 28.28
N MET A 399 4.74 -14.02 27.78
CA MET A 399 4.70 -13.65 26.36
C MET A 399 6.05 -13.93 25.69
N ASN A 400 6.03 -14.33 24.42
CA ASN A 400 7.24 -14.32 23.60
C ASN A 400 7.66 -12.88 23.23
N GLU A 401 8.84 -12.69 22.66
CA GLU A 401 9.38 -11.36 22.42
C GLU A 401 8.56 -10.54 21.41
N ASP A 402 8.01 -11.17 20.38
CA ASP A 402 7.16 -10.51 19.40
C ASP A 402 5.83 -10.07 20.05
N GLU A 403 5.23 -10.91 20.87
CA GLU A 403 4.02 -10.57 21.64
C GLU A 403 4.26 -9.40 22.59
N LYS A 404 5.37 -9.39 23.34
CA LYS A 404 5.74 -8.28 24.24
C LYS A 404 5.82 -6.96 23.48
N GLN A 405 6.51 -6.97 22.35
CA GLN A 405 6.71 -5.77 21.54
C GLN A 405 5.38 -5.21 21.02
N LEU A 406 4.49 -6.07 20.53
CA LEU A 406 3.21 -5.64 20.00
C LEU A 406 2.26 -5.21 21.13
N TYR A 407 2.22 -5.98 22.24
CA TYR A 407 1.42 -5.66 23.42
C TYR A 407 1.78 -4.28 23.98
N ASP A 408 3.08 -3.95 24.06
CA ASP A 408 3.56 -2.64 24.52
C ASP A 408 3.00 -1.48 23.70
N LEU A 409 2.85 -1.64 22.37
CA LEU A 409 2.30 -0.59 21.51
C LEU A 409 0.87 -0.22 21.88
N PHE A 410 -0.03 -1.21 21.94
CA PHE A 410 -1.44 -0.90 22.18
C PHE A 410 -1.77 -0.74 23.67
N ALA A 411 -0.99 -1.33 24.59
CA ALA A 411 -1.11 -1.03 26.01
C ALA A 411 -0.75 0.43 26.32
N LYS A 412 0.37 0.94 25.79
CA LYS A 412 0.73 2.36 25.92
C LYS A 412 -0.28 3.26 25.23
N SER A 413 -0.86 2.83 24.12
CA SER A 413 -1.93 3.55 23.42
C SER A 413 -3.15 3.75 24.34
N LEU A 414 -3.50 2.72 25.13
CA LEU A 414 -4.59 2.81 26.10
C LEU A 414 -4.21 3.67 27.32
N ILE A 415 -2.99 3.52 27.83
CA ILE A 415 -2.52 4.34 28.99
C ILE A 415 -2.50 5.84 28.64
N ARG A 416 -2.16 6.22 27.40
CA ARG A 416 -2.12 7.63 26.96
C ARG A 416 -3.43 8.39 27.17
N ILE A 417 -4.58 7.72 27.12
CA ILE A 417 -5.89 8.41 27.16
C ILE A 417 -6.21 9.02 28.54
N ILE A 418 -5.52 8.59 29.60
CA ILE A 418 -5.70 9.16 30.96
C ILE A 418 -4.82 10.40 31.21
N TYR A 419 -3.93 10.73 30.28
CA TYR A 419 -3.06 11.89 30.40
C TYR A 419 -3.69 13.13 29.76
N PRO A 420 -3.37 14.33 30.26
CA PRO A 420 -3.79 15.57 29.62
C PRO A 420 -3.14 15.75 28.27
N LYS A 421 -3.60 16.74 27.51
CA LYS A 421 -2.96 17.15 26.26
C LYS A 421 -1.49 17.50 26.52
N ALA A 422 -0.64 17.24 25.53
CA ALA A 422 0.68 17.82 25.51
C ALA A 422 0.58 19.28 25.05
N GLU A 423 1.34 20.18 25.68
CA GLU A 423 1.33 21.60 25.36
C GLU A 423 2.71 22.00 24.84
N LEU A 424 2.71 22.78 23.78
CA LEU A 424 3.92 23.24 23.09
C LEU A 424 3.79 24.72 22.76
N ASP A 425 4.89 25.42 22.83
CA ASP A 425 5.01 26.77 22.29
C ASP A 425 5.82 26.72 20.97
N ASP A 426 5.12 26.98 19.87
CA ASP A 426 5.72 27.08 18.53
C ASP A 426 6.07 28.56 18.29
N THR A 427 7.36 28.90 18.36
CA THR A 427 7.87 30.26 18.15
C THR A 427 8.37 30.42 16.73
N THR A 428 7.92 31.46 16.07
CA THR A 428 8.42 31.95 14.79
C THR A 428 9.08 33.30 15.00
N VAL A 429 10.30 33.44 14.55
CA VAL A 429 11.07 34.68 14.60
C VAL A 429 11.35 35.16 13.18
N LEU A 430 11.06 36.42 12.91
CA LEU A 430 11.42 37.10 11.67
C LEU A 430 12.58 38.06 11.95
N ILE A 431 13.62 37.99 11.12
CA ILE A 431 14.85 38.77 11.28
C ILE A 431 15.08 39.55 9.98
N ASP A 432 15.19 40.82 10.09
CA ASP A 432 15.53 41.71 8.96
C ASP A 432 17.04 41.96 8.92
N VAL A 433 17.61 41.72 7.76
CA VAL A 433 19.03 41.97 7.43
C VAL A 433 19.04 42.82 6.19
N ASN A 434 19.22 44.14 6.35
CA ASN A 434 19.06 45.10 5.27
C ASN A 434 17.70 44.95 4.57
N LYS A 435 17.69 44.50 3.31
CA LYS A 435 16.45 44.27 2.51
C LYS A 435 16.01 42.80 2.48
N VAL A 436 16.71 41.90 3.20
CA VAL A 436 16.46 40.48 3.18
C VAL A 436 15.85 40.05 4.49
N ARG A 437 14.79 39.28 4.45
CA ARG A 437 14.11 38.75 5.66
C ARG A 437 14.35 37.26 5.83
N PHE A 438 14.74 36.86 7.04
CA PHE A 438 14.95 35.49 7.45
C PHE A 438 13.87 35.04 8.43
N LYS A 439 13.60 33.74 8.43
CA LYS A 439 12.63 33.09 9.31
C LYS A 439 13.27 31.95 10.06
N ALA A 440 13.24 32.00 11.37
CA ALA A 440 13.56 30.88 12.25
C ALA A 440 12.29 30.33 12.90
N THR A 441 12.25 29.01 13.13
CA THR A 441 11.14 28.37 13.84
C THR A 441 11.68 27.43 14.89
N GLY A 442 11.12 27.49 16.11
CA GLY A 442 11.42 26.59 17.20
C GLY A 442 10.17 26.07 17.86
N SER A 443 10.27 24.96 18.58
CA SER A 443 9.15 24.38 19.32
C SER A 443 9.65 23.85 20.66
N VAL A 444 9.04 24.30 21.74
CA VAL A 444 9.36 23.89 23.10
C VAL A 444 8.14 23.23 23.73
N ILE A 445 8.34 22.05 24.33
CA ILE A 445 7.29 21.35 25.08
C ILE A 445 7.19 22.02 26.45
N THR A 446 6.06 22.69 26.73
CA THR A 446 5.78 23.35 28.02
C THR A 446 5.12 22.41 29.02
N ASN A 447 4.33 21.43 28.52
CA ASN A 447 3.76 20.36 29.32
C ASN A 447 3.79 19.04 28.55
N ASN A 448 4.46 18.02 29.09
CA ASN A 448 4.57 16.72 28.43
C ASN A 448 3.21 16.04 28.21
N GLY A 449 2.25 16.21 29.10
CA GLY A 449 0.97 15.53 28.98
C GLY A 449 1.16 14.04 28.64
N TRP A 450 0.48 13.55 27.59
CA TRP A 450 0.58 12.15 27.15
C TRP A 450 1.97 11.77 26.55
N TYR A 451 2.84 12.73 26.22
CA TYR A 451 4.24 12.43 25.84
C TYR A 451 5.05 11.76 26.96
N ALA A 452 4.56 11.83 28.21
CA ALA A 452 5.17 11.09 29.31
C ALA A 452 5.15 9.56 29.07
N VAL A 453 4.16 9.06 28.33
CA VAL A 453 4.02 7.62 27.99
C VAL A 453 4.72 7.27 26.68
N ASP A 454 4.68 8.15 25.70
CA ASP A 454 5.21 7.91 24.35
C ASP A 454 5.91 9.19 23.88
N ALA A 455 7.18 9.29 24.26
CA ALA A 455 7.97 10.50 24.05
C ALA A 455 8.06 10.87 22.57
N LYS A 456 7.69 12.10 22.24
CA LYS A 456 7.95 12.68 20.92
C LYS A 456 9.43 13.08 20.86
N PRO A 457 10.17 12.75 19.80
CA PRO A 457 11.51 13.28 19.61
C PRO A 457 11.48 14.80 19.66
N GLN A 458 12.23 15.41 20.57
CA GLN A 458 12.38 16.88 20.57
C GLN A 458 12.90 17.32 19.21
N LYS A 459 12.28 18.31 18.60
CA LYS A 459 12.84 18.97 17.42
C LYS A 459 14.18 19.61 17.83
N LYS A 460 15.20 19.48 17.00
CA LYS A 460 16.56 19.96 17.28
C LYS A 460 16.67 21.50 17.42
N ASN A 461 15.68 22.26 17.02
CA ASN A 461 15.72 23.71 17.06
C ASN A 461 14.97 24.24 18.29
N VAL A 462 15.69 24.44 19.37
CA VAL A 462 15.29 25.30 20.46
C VAL A 462 15.84 26.68 20.13
N LEU A 463 14.96 27.67 19.94
CA LEU A 463 15.41 29.05 19.77
C LEU A 463 15.80 29.66 21.11
N PRO A 464 16.85 30.52 21.17
CA PRO A 464 17.14 31.30 22.36
C PRO A 464 16.00 32.27 22.67
N ALA A 465 16.01 32.87 23.86
CA ALA A 465 15.06 33.90 24.22
C ALA A 465 15.39 35.18 23.39
N LEU A 466 14.44 35.64 22.56
CA LEU A 466 14.60 36.76 21.66
C LEU A 466 13.47 37.77 21.87
N ALA A 467 13.80 39.07 21.79
CA ALA A 467 12.84 40.15 21.80
C ALA A 467 12.89 40.96 20.50
N VAL A 468 11.80 41.65 20.18
CA VAL A 468 11.77 42.58 19.02
C VAL A 468 12.81 43.68 19.22
N ALA A 469 13.52 44.01 18.15
CA ALA A 469 14.66 44.93 18.08
C ALA A 469 15.99 44.39 18.63
N ASP A 470 16.08 43.12 19.06
CA ASP A 470 17.36 42.49 19.39
C ASP A 470 18.28 42.51 18.18
N LYS A 471 19.56 42.89 18.40
CA LYS A 471 20.62 42.82 17.41
C LYS A 471 21.31 41.46 17.48
N LEU A 472 21.45 40.84 16.31
CA LEU A 472 22.03 39.51 16.14
C LEU A 472 23.21 39.60 15.17
N LYS A 473 24.37 39.13 15.56
CA LYS A 473 25.48 38.97 14.62
C LYS A 473 25.13 37.88 13.60
N GLY A 474 25.19 38.23 12.30
CA GLY A 474 24.75 37.31 11.23
C GLY A 474 25.91 36.83 10.37
N GLU A 475 25.90 35.56 10.02
CA GLU A 475 26.73 34.93 8.99
C GLU A 475 25.84 34.29 7.93
N TYR A 476 26.03 34.67 6.66
CA TYR A 476 25.12 34.31 5.58
C TYR A 476 25.78 33.38 4.56
N SER A 477 25.05 32.41 4.07
CA SER A 477 25.55 31.49 3.05
C SER A 477 24.43 31.04 2.11
N ILE A 478 24.78 30.80 0.84
CA ILE A 478 23.91 30.16 -0.11
C ILE A 478 24.30 28.69 -0.27
N LYS A 479 23.29 27.85 -0.34
CA LYS A 479 23.46 26.40 -0.56
C LYS A 479 22.73 26.01 -1.84
N GLU A 480 23.50 25.50 -2.81
CA GLU A 480 22.92 24.86 -3.99
C GLU A 480 22.25 23.53 -3.59
N CYS A 481 21.04 23.33 -4.02
CA CYS A 481 20.22 22.15 -3.78
C CYS A 481 19.67 21.63 -5.10
N GLU A 482 19.31 20.37 -5.15
CA GLU A 482 18.56 19.77 -6.25
C GLU A 482 17.23 19.23 -5.73
N THR A 483 16.20 19.27 -6.56
CA THR A 483 14.93 18.58 -6.24
C THR A 483 15.17 17.09 -6.16
N GLU A 484 14.56 16.44 -5.17
CA GLU A 484 14.63 14.98 -5.00
C GLU A 484 13.36 14.34 -5.57
N PRO A 485 13.46 13.16 -6.21
CA PRO A 485 12.28 12.39 -6.59
C PRO A 485 11.47 11.98 -5.36
N PRO A 486 10.17 11.67 -5.51
CA PRO A 486 9.39 11.13 -4.41
C PRO A 486 10.03 9.84 -3.88
N LYS A 487 9.98 9.63 -2.57
CA LYS A 487 10.53 8.41 -1.95
C LYS A 487 9.65 7.21 -2.32
N ARG A 488 10.30 6.04 -2.55
CA ARG A 488 9.59 4.78 -2.69
C ARG A 488 8.81 4.46 -1.42
N TYR A 489 7.70 3.76 -1.57
CA TYR A 489 6.91 3.30 -0.43
C TYR A 489 7.73 2.35 0.46
N THR A 490 7.61 2.53 1.76
CA THR A 490 7.79 1.44 2.73
C THR A 490 6.49 0.66 2.84
N GLU A 491 6.48 -0.49 3.51
CA GLU A 491 5.23 -1.23 3.71
C GLU A 491 4.22 -0.43 4.57
N ALA A 492 4.71 0.32 5.56
CA ALA A 492 3.89 1.24 6.34
C ALA A 492 3.25 2.33 5.46
N ASP A 493 4.03 2.92 4.54
CA ASP A 493 3.52 3.96 3.65
C ASP A 493 2.52 3.39 2.64
N LEU A 494 2.75 2.16 2.15
CA LEU A 494 1.83 1.50 1.22
C LEU A 494 0.53 1.11 1.91
N LEU A 495 0.57 0.58 3.14
CA LEU A 495 -0.63 0.31 3.94
C LEU A 495 -1.43 1.59 4.20
N ALA A 496 -0.74 2.69 4.54
CA ALA A 496 -1.38 3.99 4.71
C ALA A 496 -1.99 4.50 3.38
N ALA A 497 -1.28 4.33 2.25
CA ALA A 497 -1.81 4.69 0.94
C ALA A 497 -3.04 3.85 0.56
N MET A 498 -3.04 2.55 0.86
CA MET A 498 -4.21 1.67 0.67
C MET A 498 -5.39 2.13 1.53
N GLU A 499 -5.17 2.46 2.81
CA GLU A 499 -6.21 2.95 3.71
C GLU A 499 -6.77 4.31 3.26
N LEU A 500 -5.90 5.20 2.78
CA LEU A 500 -6.24 6.56 2.34
C LEU A 500 -6.69 6.62 0.87
N ALA A 501 -6.56 5.56 0.09
CA ALA A 501 -6.91 5.55 -1.33
C ALA A 501 -8.36 6.01 -1.58
N GLY A 502 -9.28 5.76 -0.65
CA GLY A 502 -10.62 6.29 -0.68
C GLY A 502 -10.72 7.83 -0.59
N GLN A 503 -9.67 8.53 -0.14
CA GLN A 503 -9.67 10.00 -0.03
C GLN A 503 -9.25 10.69 -1.34
N THR A 504 -8.65 9.96 -2.27
CA THR A 504 -8.29 10.46 -3.60
C THR A 504 -9.39 10.25 -4.63
N ILE A 505 -10.49 9.60 -4.24
CA ILE A 505 -11.66 9.35 -5.07
C ILE A 505 -12.26 10.70 -5.50
N GLU A 506 -12.51 10.88 -6.80
CA GLU A 506 -13.04 12.13 -7.35
C GLU A 506 -14.47 12.40 -6.87
N ASP A 507 -15.24 11.35 -6.65
CA ASP A 507 -16.59 11.44 -6.11
C ASP A 507 -16.60 11.84 -4.64
N GLU A 508 -17.23 12.96 -4.34
CA GLU A 508 -17.26 13.54 -2.99
C GLU A 508 -18.11 12.71 -2.01
N GLU A 509 -19.18 12.09 -2.50
CA GLU A 509 -20.06 11.26 -1.67
C GLU A 509 -19.39 9.92 -1.32
N ILE A 510 -18.81 9.24 -2.32
CA ILE A 510 -18.04 8.01 -2.11
C ILE A 510 -16.81 8.33 -1.25
N ARG A 511 -16.10 9.43 -1.54
CA ARG A 511 -14.95 9.89 -0.76
C ARG A 511 -15.32 10.16 0.71
N THR A 512 -16.44 10.82 0.96
CA THR A 512 -16.92 11.12 2.31
C THR A 512 -17.32 9.85 3.04
N LEU A 513 -18.02 8.93 2.37
CA LEU A 513 -18.41 7.63 2.93
C LEU A 513 -17.18 6.77 3.25
N MET A 514 -16.23 6.69 2.31
CA MET A 514 -14.98 5.94 2.49
C MET A 514 -14.12 6.54 3.62
N LYS A 515 -14.09 7.86 3.74
CA LYS A 515 -13.42 8.56 4.83
C LYS A 515 -14.10 8.31 6.18
N MET A 516 -15.44 8.36 6.24
CA MET A 516 -16.21 8.06 7.45
C MET A 516 -16.04 6.61 7.89
N GLN A 517 -16.04 5.68 6.95
CA GLN A 517 -15.88 4.25 7.21
C GLN A 517 -14.42 3.80 7.25
N LYS A 518 -13.45 4.70 7.01
CA LYS A 518 -12.01 4.41 6.88
C LYS A 518 -11.72 3.25 5.93
N LYS A 519 -12.49 3.14 4.87
CA LYS A 519 -12.34 2.14 3.82
C LYS A 519 -11.47 2.71 2.70
N GLY A 520 -10.54 1.90 2.24
CA GLY A 520 -9.66 2.17 1.11
C GLY A 520 -9.56 0.91 0.25
N LEU A 521 -8.39 0.67 -0.32
CA LEU A 521 -8.08 -0.57 -1.02
C LEU A 521 -7.96 -1.72 -0.03
N GLY A 522 -8.90 -2.66 -0.09
CA GLY A 522 -9.02 -3.78 0.82
C GLY A 522 -9.51 -3.40 2.22
N THR A 523 -9.86 -4.42 2.98
CA THR A 523 -10.24 -4.31 4.38
C THR A 523 -9.03 -4.58 5.30
N ASP A 524 -9.18 -4.29 6.59
CA ASP A 524 -8.15 -4.58 7.60
C ASP A 524 -7.73 -6.07 7.63
N ALA A 525 -8.64 -6.98 7.28
CA ALA A 525 -8.36 -8.41 7.17
C ALA A 525 -7.62 -8.79 5.87
N THR A 526 -7.76 -8.02 4.80
CA THR A 526 -7.31 -8.43 3.45
C THR A 526 -6.06 -7.70 2.96
N ARG A 527 -5.69 -6.54 3.52
CA ARG A 527 -4.50 -5.78 3.07
C ARG A 527 -3.21 -6.58 3.18
N ALA A 528 -2.94 -7.21 4.33
CA ALA A 528 -1.74 -8.02 4.52
C ALA A 528 -1.64 -9.22 3.56
N PRO A 529 -2.66 -10.08 3.38
CA PRO A 529 -2.68 -11.14 2.37
C PRO A 529 -2.47 -10.63 0.93
N ILE A 530 -3.05 -9.48 0.57
CA ILE A 530 -2.89 -8.87 -0.77
C ILE A 530 -1.44 -8.46 -1.01
N LEU A 531 -0.82 -7.75 -0.06
CA LEU A 531 0.58 -7.38 -0.17
C LEU A 531 1.47 -8.62 -0.27
N LYS A 532 1.24 -9.62 0.59
CA LYS A 532 1.95 -10.90 0.51
C LYS A 532 1.80 -11.53 -0.87
N GLY A 533 0.57 -11.59 -1.41
CA GLY A 533 0.29 -12.13 -2.74
C GLY A 533 1.01 -11.41 -3.87
N LEU A 534 1.16 -10.08 -3.79
CA LEU A 534 1.91 -9.29 -4.77
C LEU A 534 3.41 -9.63 -4.75
N PHE A 535 4.01 -9.86 -3.57
CA PHE A 535 5.40 -10.31 -3.45
C PHE A 535 5.57 -11.77 -3.91
N ASP A 536 4.71 -12.68 -3.48
CA ASP A 536 4.78 -14.11 -3.82
C ASP A 536 4.66 -14.33 -5.34
N ARG A 537 3.80 -13.56 -6.02
CA ARG A 537 3.62 -13.58 -7.48
C ARG A 537 4.66 -12.78 -8.26
N LYS A 538 5.64 -12.18 -7.56
CA LYS A 538 6.72 -11.40 -8.16
C LYS A 538 6.25 -10.17 -8.95
N TYR A 539 5.20 -9.51 -8.50
CA TYR A 539 4.84 -8.19 -9.01
C TYR A 539 5.57 -7.06 -8.28
N LEU A 540 5.84 -7.27 -6.99
CA LEU A 540 6.61 -6.36 -6.14
C LEU A 540 7.86 -7.05 -5.62
N ASP A 541 8.90 -6.27 -5.34
CA ASP A 541 10.11 -6.69 -4.65
C ASP A 541 10.57 -5.61 -3.64
N ARG A 542 11.56 -5.96 -2.81
CA ARG A 542 12.06 -5.12 -1.72
C ARG A 542 13.58 -4.92 -1.80
N LYS A 543 14.01 -3.69 -1.56
CA LYS A 543 15.42 -3.37 -1.29
C LYS A 543 15.50 -2.62 0.04
N GLY A 544 15.94 -3.32 1.08
CA GLY A 544 15.84 -2.83 2.46
C GLY A 544 14.37 -2.63 2.86
N LYS A 545 14.00 -1.42 3.27
CA LYS A 545 12.61 -1.06 3.61
C LYS A 545 11.79 -0.58 2.40
N SER A 546 12.44 -0.28 1.28
CA SER A 546 11.77 0.28 0.09
C SER A 546 11.15 -0.80 -0.77
N ILE A 547 9.91 -0.59 -1.18
CA ILE A 547 9.15 -1.43 -2.11
C ILE A 547 9.24 -0.82 -3.50
N PHE A 548 9.42 -1.67 -4.52
CA PHE A 548 9.42 -1.27 -5.93
C PHE A 548 8.72 -2.32 -6.78
N PRO A 549 8.15 -1.94 -7.92
CA PRO A 549 7.54 -2.91 -8.84
C PRO A 549 8.63 -3.65 -9.60
N THR A 550 8.42 -4.93 -9.85
CA THR A 550 9.24 -5.70 -10.78
C THR A 550 8.86 -5.36 -12.24
N ASP A 551 9.66 -5.83 -13.20
CA ASP A 551 9.32 -5.70 -14.63
C ASP A 551 7.96 -6.33 -14.96
N LYS A 552 7.62 -7.45 -14.31
CA LYS A 552 6.31 -8.10 -14.43
C LYS A 552 5.20 -7.22 -13.90
N GLY A 553 5.42 -6.54 -12.78
CA GLY A 553 4.46 -5.60 -12.19
C GLY A 553 4.25 -4.37 -13.07
N MET A 554 5.33 -3.76 -13.55
CA MET A 554 5.29 -2.63 -14.50
C MET A 554 4.54 -3.03 -15.77
N PHE A 555 4.94 -4.17 -16.37
CA PHE A 555 4.35 -4.67 -17.61
C PHE A 555 2.83 -4.89 -17.50
N LEU A 556 2.35 -5.49 -16.41
CA LEU A 556 0.92 -5.73 -16.21
C LEU A 556 0.13 -4.43 -16.19
N ILE A 557 0.57 -3.43 -15.42
CA ILE A 557 -0.14 -2.13 -15.31
C ILE A 557 -0.08 -1.35 -16.62
N ASP A 558 1.04 -1.41 -17.36
CA ASP A 558 1.23 -0.71 -18.63
C ASP A 558 0.42 -1.31 -19.79
N THR A 559 0.16 -2.62 -19.73
CA THR A 559 -0.52 -3.34 -20.82
C THR A 559 -2.01 -3.54 -20.61
N LEU A 560 -2.46 -3.61 -19.37
CA LEU A 560 -3.87 -3.83 -19.07
C LEU A 560 -4.72 -2.64 -19.55
N PRO A 561 -5.69 -2.82 -20.50
CA PRO A 561 -6.39 -1.71 -21.14
C PRO A 561 -7.53 -1.14 -20.27
N VAL A 562 -7.91 -1.82 -19.20
CA VAL A 562 -9.01 -1.43 -18.31
C VAL A 562 -8.48 -0.53 -17.20
N ASP A 563 -8.68 0.79 -17.31
CA ASP A 563 -8.18 1.75 -16.31
C ASP A 563 -8.97 1.67 -15.00
N ALA A 564 -10.27 1.38 -15.06
CA ALA A 564 -11.12 1.25 -13.88
C ALA A 564 -10.57 0.24 -12.84
N ILE A 565 -10.00 -0.89 -13.28
CA ILE A 565 -9.46 -1.89 -12.35
C ILE A 565 -8.09 -1.50 -11.76
N LYS A 566 -7.46 -0.45 -12.29
CA LYS A 566 -6.23 0.12 -11.75
C LYS A 566 -6.50 1.22 -10.72
N SER A 567 -7.73 1.76 -10.69
CA SER A 567 -8.15 2.85 -9.79
C SER A 567 -8.74 2.32 -8.49
N ALA A 568 -8.62 3.12 -7.44
CA ALA A 568 -9.29 2.90 -6.17
C ALA A 568 -10.81 3.19 -6.23
N ASP A 569 -11.27 4.01 -7.20
CA ASP A 569 -12.65 4.49 -7.31
C ASP A 569 -13.65 3.34 -7.44
N MET A 570 -13.38 2.42 -8.37
CA MET A 570 -14.20 1.23 -8.56
C MET A 570 -14.29 0.36 -7.29
N THR A 571 -13.15 0.17 -6.61
CA THR A 571 -13.14 -0.59 -5.36
C THR A 571 -13.96 0.11 -4.28
N GLY A 572 -13.90 1.44 -4.23
CA GLY A 572 -14.71 2.26 -3.33
C GLY A 572 -16.21 2.13 -3.58
N ASP A 573 -16.61 2.25 -4.83
CA ASP A 573 -18.02 2.08 -5.23
C ASP A 573 -18.56 0.68 -4.86
N TRP A 574 -17.83 -0.37 -5.18
CA TRP A 574 -18.25 -1.73 -4.82
C TRP A 574 -18.33 -1.96 -3.30
N GLU A 575 -17.39 -1.45 -2.51
CA GLU A 575 -17.48 -1.57 -1.05
C GLU A 575 -18.65 -0.76 -0.47
N MET A 576 -19.02 0.36 -1.11
CA MET A 576 -20.24 1.11 -0.76
C MET A 576 -21.48 0.25 -1.02
N ARG A 577 -21.62 -0.32 -2.21
CA ARG A 577 -22.75 -1.17 -2.58
C ARG A 577 -22.83 -2.43 -1.71
N LEU A 578 -21.71 -3.10 -1.47
CA LEU A 578 -21.65 -4.24 -0.54
C LEU A 578 -22.03 -3.86 0.89
N ASN A 579 -21.74 -2.63 1.31
CA ASN A 579 -22.23 -2.14 2.59
C ASN A 579 -23.74 -1.88 2.57
N ASN A 580 -24.29 -1.39 1.48
CA ASN A 580 -25.72 -1.23 1.33
C ASN A 580 -26.45 -2.58 1.35
N VAL A 581 -25.88 -3.62 0.73
CA VAL A 581 -26.37 -5.00 0.85
C VAL A 581 -26.30 -5.48 2.31
N ALA A 582 -25.18 -5.26 3.00
CA ALA A 582 -25.00 -5.63 4.41
C ALA A 582 -25.97 -4.92 5.36
N MET A 583 -26.49 -3.76 4.98
CA MET A 583 -27.50 -2.99 5.72
C MET A 583 -28.94 -3.27 5.26
N GLY A 584 -29.15 -4.20 4.34
CA GLY A 584 -30.46 -4.50 3.75
C GLY A 584 -31.03 -3.38 2.87
N LYS A 585 -30.20 -2.43 2.42
CA LYS A 585 -30.62 -1.26 1.61
C LYS A 585 -30.56 -1.49 0.10
N GLU A 586 -29.80 -2.48 -0.35
CA GLU A 586 -29.66 -2.83 -1.76
C GLU A 586 -29.89 -4.34 -1.93
N PRO A 587 -30.76 -4.76 -2.88
CA PRO A 587 -30.90 -6.16 -3.24
C PRO A 587 -29.59 -6.73 -3.80
N VAL A 588 -29.13 -7.84 -3.26
CA VAL A 588 -27.85 -8.48 -3.65
C VAL A 588 -27.79 -8.78 -5.15
N ILE A 589 -28.92 -9.11 -5.76
CA ILE A 589 -28.98 -9.49 -7.18
C ILE A 589 -28.64 -8.33 -8.12
N ASN A 590 -28.98 -7.08 -7.75
CA ASN A 590 -28.65 -5.91 -8.55
C ASN A 590 -27.14 -5.74 -8.63
N PHE A 591 -26.44 -5.86 -7.50
CA PHE A 591 -24.98 -5.82 -7.47
C PHE A 591 -24.36 -6.92 -8.34
N ILE A 592 -24.85 -8.17 -8.26
CA ILE A 592 -24.28 -9.30 -9.01
C ILE A 592 -24.48 -9.12 -10.51
N ARG A 593 -25.67 -8.73 -10.98
CA ARG A 593 -25.94 -8.49 -12.41
C ARG A 593 -25.03 -7.43 -13.00
N ASP A 594 -24.79 -6.33 -12.27
CA ASP A 594 -23.87 -5.28 -12.73
C ASP A 594 -22.45 -5.79 -12.81
N ILE A 595 -22.02 -6.66 -11.88
CA ILE A 595 -20.69 -7.27 -11.92
C ILE A 595 -20.55 -8.26 -13.08
N GLU A 596 -21.59 -9.03 -13.39
CA GLU A 596 -21.60 -9.92 -14.55
C GLU A 596 -21.44 -9.13 -15.85
N GLN A 597 -22.17 -8.01 -16.01
CA GLN A 597 -22.04 -7.15 -17.18
C GLN A 597 -20.66 -6.50 -17.24
N THR A 598 -20.18 -5.96 -16.14
CA THR A 598 -18.81 -5.40 -16.03
C THR A 598 -17.75 -6.45 -16.40
N THR A 599 -17.96 -7.71 -16.00
CA THR A 599 -17.04 -8.80 -16.35
C THR A 599 -16.99 -9.04 -17.86
N ARG A 600 -18.15 -9.03 -18.54
CA ARG A 600 -18.22 -9.17 -20.02
C ARG A 600 -17.49 -8.04 -20.73
N ASP A 601 -17.77 -6.81 -20.32
CA ASP A 601 -17.22 -5.61 -20.95
C ASP A 601 -15.69 -5.53 -20.76
N TRP A 602 -15.22 -5.77 -19.55
CA TRP A 602 -13.77 -5.74 -19.27
C TRP A 602 -13.03 -6.92 -19.87
N TYR A 603 -13.67 -8.10 -19.89
CA TYR A 603 -13.09 -9.25 -20.55
C TYR A 603 -12.88 -8.96 -22.04
N ALA A 604 -13.89 -8.43 -22.74
CA ALA A 604 -13.78 -8.08 -24.14
C ALA A 604 -12.65 -7.07 -24.39
N GLN A 605 -12.55 -6.01 -23.59
CA GLN A 605 -11.45 -5.03 -23.70
C GLN A 605 -10.06 -5.66 -23.59
N VAL A 606 -9.87 -6.61 -22.67
CA VAL A 606 -8.58 -7.30 -22.49
C VAL A 606 -8.36 -8.33 -23.59
N ALA A 607 -9.37 -9.10 -23.98
CA ALA A 607 -9.27 -10.14 -25.02
C ALA A 607 -8.99 -9.55 -26.41
N ASP A 608 -9.54 -8.37 -26.72
CA ASP A 608 -9.38 -7.70 -28.03
C ASP A 608 -8.14 -6.78 -28.07
N ALA A 609 -7.46 -6.57 -26.94
CA ALA A 609 -6.27 -5.73 -26.92
C ALA A 609 -5.15 -6.25 -27.81
N ASN A 610 -4.27 -5.35 -28.25
CA ASN A 610 -3.10 -5.72 -29.06
C ASN A 610 -2.21 -6.71 -28.30
N GLU A 611 -1.82 -7.78 -28.98
CA GLU A 611 -0.99 -8.83 -28.41
C GLU A 611 0.40 -8.30 -28.04
N ARG A 612 0.80 -8.49 -26.80
CA ARG A 612 2.11 -8.07 -26.26
C ARG A 612 2.53 -9.00 -25.14
N HIS A 613 3.54 -9.84 -25.39
CA HIS A 613 3.92 -10.86 -24.42
C HIS A 613 4.96 -10.37 -23.40
N TYR A 614 4.72 -10.66 -22.13
CA TYR A 614 5.74 -10.59 -21.10
C TYR A 614 6.72 -11.75 -21.27
N VAL A 615 7.99 -11.43 -21.32
CA VAL A 615 9.08 -12.42 -21.37
C VAL A 615 9.81 -12.32 -20.03
N SER A 616 9.61 -13.36 -19.19
CA SER A 616 10.36 -13.47 -17.93
C SER A 616 11.83 -13.70 -18.26
N PRO A 617 12.78 -13.01 -17.60
CA PRO A 617 14.19 -13.31 -17.75
C PRO A 617 14.48 -14.75 -17.31
N GLU A 618 14.95 -15.58 -18.22
CA GLU A 618 15.40 -16.94 -17.89
C GLU A 618 16.76 -16.88 -17.16
N LYS A 619 17.06 -17.94 -16.39
CA LYS A 619 18.36 -18.03 -15.70
C LYS A 619 19.49 -18.09 -16.73
N GLY A 620 20.18 -17.00 -16.95
CA GLY A 620 21.21 -16.83 -18.00
C GLY A 620 20.91 -15.72 -18.99
N ASP A 621 19.70 -15.16 -19.01
CA ASP A 621 19.39 -13.99 -19.84
C ASP A 621 20.21 -12.77 -19.42
N LEU A 622 20.62 -12.00 -20.40
CA LEU A 622 21.35 -10.75 -20.20
C LEU A 622 20.35 -9.60 -19.99
N LEU A 623 20.47 -8.91 -18.86
CA LEU A 623 19.53 -7.87 -18.50
C LEU A 623 20.04 -6.47 -18.85
N CYS A 624 19.13 -5.61 -19.25
CA CYS A 624 19.39 -4.21 -19.56
C CYS A 624 19.71 -3.43 -18.27
N PRO A 625 20.83 -2.69 -18.22
CA PRO A 625 21.22 -1.92 -17.03
C PRO A 625 20.35 -0.67 -16.79
N VAL A 626 19.51 -0.29 -17.77
CA VAL A 626 18.61 0.87 -17.69
C VAL A 626 17.23 0.48 -17.19
N CYS A 627 16.61 -0.58 -17.79
CA CYS A 627 15.22 -0.94 -17.52
C CYS A 627 15.04 -2.41 -17.11
N ASN A 628 16.12 -3.16 -16.94
CA ASN A 628 16.18 -4.56 -16.49
C ASN A 628 15.49 -5.59 -17.41
N ARG A 629 15.02 -5.20 -18.58
CA ARG A 629 14.48 -6.12 -19.61
C ARG A 629 15.60 -6.89 -20.28
N VAL A 630 15.25 -8.01 -20.90
CA VAL A 630 16.23 -8.84 -21.62
C VAL A 630 16.90 -8.07 -22.75
N VAL A 631 18.22 -8.21 -22.88
CA VAL A 631 19.00 -7.70 -24.01
C VAL A 631 19.26 -8.84 -24.99
N LYS A 632 18.89 -8.65 -26.24
CA LYS A 632 19.02 -9.67 -27.29
C LYS A 632 19.94 -9.21 -28.43
N PRO A 633 20.60 -10.17 -29.16
CA PRO A 633 21.32 -9.85 -30.38
C PRO A 633 20.41 -9.22 -31.45
N THR A 634 20.94 -8.23 -32.15
CA THR A 634 20.31 -7.57 -33.30
C THR A 634 21.30 -7.54 -34.47
N PRO A 635 20.89 -7.25 -35.70
CA PRO A 635 21.82 -7.14 -36.83
C PRO A 635 22.95 -6.12 -36.66
N PHE A 636 22.74 -5.11 -35.79
CA PHE A 636 23.71 -4.01 -35.57
C PHE A 636 24.46 -4.13 -34.21
N GLY A 637 24.15 -5.15 -33.38
CA GLY A 637 24.77 -5.36 -32.08
C GLY A 637 23.79 -6.02 -31.11
N TRP A 638 23.64 -5.47 -29.90
CA TRP A 638 22.72 -5.96 -28.89
C TRP A 638 21.76 -4.86 -28.47
N GLY A 639 20.48 -5.16 -28.36
CA GLY A 639 19.44 -4.21 -28.03
C GLY A 639 18.53 -4.69 -26.92
N CYS A 640 18.07 -3.77 -26.09
CA CYS A 640 17.05 -4.05 -25.09
C CYS A 640 15.72 -4.41 -25.78
N THR A 641 15.02 -5.44 -25.33
CA THR A 641 13.69 -5.82 -25.85
C THR A 641 12.62 -4.73 -25.61
N GLY A 642 12.89 -3.77 -24.73
CA GLY A 642 12.07 -2.58 -24.51
C GLY A 642 12.49 -1.36 -25.33
N TYR A 643 13.40 -1.52 -26.33
CA TYR A 643 13.87 -0.39 -27.15
C TYR A 643 12.74 0.21 -27.99
N SER A 644 12.63 1.54 -27.96
CA SER A 644 11.76 2.30 -28.86
C SER A 644 12.54 3.50 -29.40
N LYS A 645 12.47 3.73 -30.71
CA LYS A 645 13.13 4.85 -31.36
C LYS A 645 12.38 6.17 -31.11
N ASP A 646 11.07 6.09 -31.14
CA ASP A 646 10.17 7.24 -31.12
C ASP A 646 9.15 7.08 -29.98
N GLY A 647 9.53 7.38 -28.71
CA GLY A 647 8.62 7.30 -27.57
C GLY A 647 9.29 6.97 -26.24
N ASP A 648 8.49 6.57 -25.23
CA ASP A 648 8.89 6.34 -23.83
C ASP A 648 9.64 5.02 -23.58
N GLY A 649 10.11 4.34 -24.63
CA GLY A 649 10.85 3.08 -24.52
C GLY A 649 12.31 3.25 -24.10
N CYS A 650 12.92 2.13 -23.68
CA CYS A 650 14.33 2.09 -23.36
C CYS A 650 15.20 2.42 -24.57
N LYS A 651 16.24 3.23 -24.39
CA LYS A 651 17.19 3.63 -25.44
C LYS A 651 18.49 2.80 -25.44
N PHE A 652 18.63 1.82 -24.53
CA PHE A 652 19.86 1.07 -24.33
C PHE A 652 20.15 0.12 -25.50
N THR A 653 21.32 0.33 -26.13
CA THR A 653 21.88 -0.53 -27.19
C THR A 653 23.41 -0.66 -27.02
N ILE A 654 23.96 -1.76 -27.51
CA ILE A 654 25.40 -2.00 -27.59
C ILE A 654 25.75 -2.24 -29.05
N ASN A 655 26.52 -1.35 -29.67
CA ASN A 655 26.96 -1.54 -31.05
C ASN A 655 27.95 -2.71 -31.15
N LYS A 656 27.81 -3.51 -32.15
CA LYS A 656 28.69 -4.66 -32.44
C LYS A 656 30.15 -4.21 -32.62
N THR A 657 30.36 -3.04 -33.20
CA THR A 657 31.67 -2.45 -33.48
C THR A 657 31.83 -1.15 -32.73
N LEU A 658 32.87 -1.03 -31.92
CA LEU A 658 33.22 0.18 -31.17
C LEU A 658 34.68 0.55 -31.46
N ALA A 659 34.91 1.82 -31.82
CA ALA A 659 36.26 2.35 -32.13
C ALA A 659 37.11 1.43 -33.04
N GLY A 660 36.48 0.84 -34.08
CA GLY A 660 37.11 -0.02 -35.06
C GLY A 660 37.35 -1.47 -34.62
N VAL A 661 36.83 -1.89 -33.46
CA VAL A 661 36.93 -3.26 -32.96
C VAL A 661 35.57 -3.90 -32.83
N GLU A 662 35.39 -5.11 -33.38
CA GLU A 662 34.18 -5.90 -33.14
C GLU A 662 34.21 -6.53 -31.75
N ILE A 663 33.16 -6.29 -30.93
CA ILE A 663 33.03 -6.77 -29.57
C ILE A 663 32.38 -8.15 -29.60
N SER A 664 33.08 -9.16 -29.11
CA SER A 664 32.53 -10.51 -29.07
C SER A 664 31.35 -10.65 -28.10
N ASP A 665 30.43 -11.57 -28.39
CA ASP A 665 29.29 -11.87 -27.54
C ASP A 665 29.69 -12.24 -26.11
N LYS A 666 30.83 -12.91 -25.93
CA LYS A 666 31.40 -13.25 -24.65
C LYS A 666 31.80 -12.00 -23.82
N GLU A 667 32.30 -10.97 -24.44
CA GLU A 667 32.64 -9.71 -23.79
C GLU A 667 31.38 -8.87 -23.51
N ILE A 668 30.38 -8.92 -24.38
CA ILE A 668 29.06 -8.31 -24.16
C ILE A 668 28.35 -8.99 -22.98
N GLN A 669 28.40 -10.31 -22.88
CA GLN A 669 27.88 -11.05 -21.72
C GLN A 669 28.56 -10.60 -20.40
N LYS A 670 29.89 -10.47 -20.41
CA LYS A 670 30.62 -9.95 -19.24
C LYS A 670 30.22 -8.52 -18.90
N LEU A 671 30.04 -7.66 -19.92
CA LEU A 671 29.64 -6.28 -19.75
C LEU A 671 28.29 -6.19 -19.07
N LEU A 672 27.30 -6.97 -19.52
CA LEU A 672 25.94 -6.96 -18.99
C LEU A 672 25.81 -7.67 -17.61
N THR A 673 26.61 -8.72 -17.35
CA THR A 673 26.53 -9.48 -16.09
C THR A 673 27.41 -8.93 -14.98
N LYS A 674 28.60 -8.37 -15.34
CA LYS A 674 29.58 -7.86 -14.41
C LYS A 674 29.77 -6.35 -14.47
N GLY A 675 29.05 -5.67 -15.36
CA GLY A 675 29.20 -4.22 -15.63
C GLY A 675 30.49 -3.86 -16.38
N ARG A 676 31.32 -4.89 -16.81
CA ARG A 676 32.65 -4.68 -17.40
C ARG A 676 33.09 -5.84 -18.27
N THR A 677 33.81 -5.52 -19.36
CA THR A 677 34.46 -6.53 -20.24
C THR A 677 35.81 -6.99 -19.72
N GLY A 678 36.39 -8.00 -20.33
CA GLY A 678 37.83 -8.22 -20.28
C GLY A 678 38.62 -7.14 -21.05
N LEU A 679 39.97 -7.19 -20.96
CA LEU A 679 40.80 -6.26 -21.74
C LEU A 679 40.67 -6.53 -23.26
N ILE A 680 40.07 -5.57 -23.95
CA ILE A 680 39.93 -5.62 -25.42
C ILE A 680 41.10 -4.84 -26.04
N LYS A 681 41.76 -5.47 -27.03
CA LYS A 681 42.94 -4.88 -27.68
C LYS A 681 42.57 -4.31 -29.06
N GLY A 682 43.30 -3.26 -29.45
CA GLY A 682 43.30 -2.75 -30.84
C GLY A 682 42.28 -1.66 -31.16
N PHE A 683 41.60 -1.07 -30.16
CA PHE A 683 40.78 0.11 -30.39
C PHE A 683 41.56 1.20 -31.08
N THR A 684 40.91 1.98 -31.93
CA THR A 684 41.53 3.09 -32.65
C THR A 684 40.91 4.40 -32.21
N SER A 685 41.72 5.34 -31.69
CA SER A 685 41.25 6.64 -31.26
C SER A 685 40.88 7.53 -32.46
N LYS A 686 40.18 8.61 -32.25
CA LYS A 686 39.87 9.61 -33.28
C LYS A 686 41.09 10.22 -33.96
N LEU A 687 42.28 10.11 -33.32
CA LEU A 687 43.58 10.57 -33.82
C LEU A 687 44.38 9.41 -34.48
N GLY A 688 43.76 8.27 -34.77
CA GLY A 688 44.39 7.12 -35.41
C GLY A 688 45.31 6.27 -34.55
N LYS A 689 45.49 6.60 -33.24
CA LYS A 689 46.37 5.82 -32.35
C LYS A 689 45.63 4.58 -31.82
N LYS A 690 46.31 3.42 -31.88
CA LYS A 690 45.80 2.16 -31.29
C LYS A 690 45.95 2.16 -29.78
N PHE A 691 44.92 1.66 -29.08
CA PHE A 691 44.94 1.51 -27.61
C PHE A 691 44.16 0.25 -27.20
N ASN A 692 44.38 -0.18 -25.96
CA ASN A 692 43.69 -1.31 -25.35
C ASN A 692 42.92 -0.75 -24.15
N ALA A 693 41.67 -1.22 -23.95
CA ALA A 693 40.83 -0.78 -22.85
C ALA A 693 39.80 -1.87 -22.48
N TYR A 694 39.24 -1.72 -21.31
CA TYR A 694 38.01 -2.40 -20.91
C TYR A 694 36.83 -1.51 -21.29
N LEU A 695 35.66 -2.11 -21.51
CA LEU A 695 34.41 -1.35 -21.58
C LEU A 695 33.67 -1.49 -20.26
N VAL A 696 33.11 -0.40 -19.76
CA VAL A 696 32.31 -0.38 -18.52
C VAL A 696 30.98 0.33 -18.75
N ILE A 697 29.98 -0.10 -18.00
CA ILE A 697 28.70 0.59 -17.94
C ILE A 697 28.79 1.63 -16.83
N ASP A 698 28.66 2.89 -17.19
CA ASP A 698 28.68 4.00 -16.19
C ASP A 698 27.52 3.85 -15.21
N SER A 699 27.82 3.95 -13.93
CA SER A 699 26.81 3.72 -12.86
C SER A 699 25.68 4.75 -12.85
N LYS A 700 25.94 5.99 -13.32
CA LYS A 700 24.97 7.09 -13.34
C LYS A 700 24.23 7.21 -14.67
N THR A 701 25.01 7.34 -15.78
CA THR A 701 24.42 7.57 -17.12
C THR A 701 23.97 6.29 -17.82
N LYS A 702 24.44 5.11 -17.37
CA LYS A 702 24.27 3.81 -18.01
C LYS A 702 24.87 3.70 -19.42
N ASP A 703 25.68 4.67 -19.83
CA ASP A 703 26.42 4.63 -21.09
C ASP A 703 27.63 3.69 -21.00
N ILE A 704 28.07 3.22 -22.15
CA ILE A 704 29.27 2.40 -22.26
C ILE A 704 30.49 3.31 -22.42
N LYS A 705 31.45 3.20 -21.52
CA LYS A 705 32.67 4.01 -21.50
C LYS A 705 33.93 3.12 -21.56
N PHE A 706 35.04 3.70 -22.08
CA PHE A 706 36.36 3.06 -22.01
C PHE A 706 36.95 3.20 -20.62
N ASP A 707 37.51 2.10 -20.11
CA ASP A 707 38.21 2.06 -18.84
C ASP A 707 39.60 1.45 -19.03
N PHE A 708 40.62 2.07 -18.44
CA PHE A 708 42.03 1.72 -18.61
C PHE A 708 42.63 1.04 -17.36
N LEU A 709 41.89 0.90 -16.30
CA LEU A 709 42.33 0.23 -15.08
C LEU A 709 42.02 -1.28 -15.13
N SER A 710 42.91 -2.14 -14.64
CA SER A 710 42.64 -3.56 -14.45
C SER A 710 41.68 -3.80 -13.29
N ASP A 711 41.00 -4.95 -13.23
CA ASP A 711 40.07 -5.28 -12.16
C ASP A 711 40.70 -5.12 -10.76
N LYS A 712 41.93 -5.57 -10.63
CA LYS A 712 42.69 -5.45 -9.38
C LYS A 712 43.08 -4.01 -9.01
N GLU A 713 43.29 -3.14 -9.99
CA GLU A 713 43.57 -1.73 -9.77
C GLU A 713 42.32 -0.92 -9.39
N ARG A 714 41.11 -1.33 -9.85
CA ARG A 714 39.86 -0.71 -9.47
C ARG A 714 39.40 -0.99 -8.04
N GLU A 715 39.75 -2.16 -7.53
CA GLU A 715 39.44 -2.54 -6.14
C GLU A 715 40.31 -1.86 -5.10
N MET A 716 41.37 -1.13 -5.52
CA MET A 716 42.26 -0.46 -4.62
C MET A 716 41.66 0.83 -4.07
N VAL A 717 41.25 0.79 -2.82
CA VAL A 717 40.72 1.93 -2.07
C VAL A 717 41.74 2.35 -1.03
N CYS A 718 41.96 3.63 -0.86
CA CYS A 718 42.82 4.14 0.16
C CYS A 718 42.33 3.77 1.58
N PRO A 719 43.08 3.04 2.38
CA PRO A 719 42.65 2.56 3.69
C PRO A 719 42.53 3.67 4.74
N ILE A 720 43.05 4.88 4.43
CA ILE A 720 43.02 6.03 5.32
C ILE A 720 41.83 6.93 5.11
N CYS A 721 41.51 7.28 3.85
CA CYS A 721 40.42 8.24 3.53
C CYS A 721 39.26 7.64 2.70
N GLY A 722 39.33 6.36 2.32
CA GLY A 722 38.31 5.66 1.57
C GLY A 722 38.19 6.03 0.08
N LYS A 723 39.01 6.97 -0.44
CA LYS A 723 39.03 7.33 -1.86
C LYS A 723 39.81 6.32 -2.71
N GLY A 724 39.64 6.33 -4.02
CA GLY A 724 40.32 5.43 -4.94
C GLY A 724 41.86 5.64 -4.94
N MET A 725 42.61 4.60 -5.39
CA MET A 725 44.04 4.67 -5.58
C MET A 725 44.38 4.81 -7.06
N LYS A 726 45.26 5.78 -7.39
CA LYS A 726 45.72 5.99 -8.77
C LYS A 726 47.19 5.57 -8.94
N LYS A 727 47.52 5.07 -10.11
CA LYS A 727 48.91 4.63 -10.42
C LYS A 727 49.82 5.82 -10.65
N SER A 728 50.99 5.80 -10.04
CA SER A 728 52.10 6.78 -10.19
C SER A 728 53.33 6.12 -10.77
N LYS A 729 54.37 6.91 -11.03
CA LYS A 729 55.66 6.40 -11.54
C LYS A 729 56.32 5.40 -10.60
N TYR A 730 56.11 5.53 -9.29
CA TYR A 730 56.78 4.74 -8.25
C TYR A 730 55.88 3.72 -7.54
N GLY A 731 54.57 3.78 -7.78
CA GLY A 731 53.60 2.91 -7.11
C GLY A 731 52.18 3.41 -7.20
N TYR A 732 51.40 3.22 -6.14
CA TYR A 732 50.01 3.68 -6.04
C TYR A 732 49.91 4.80 -5.02
N ILE A 733 49.19 5.88 -5.35
CA ILE A 733 48.96 7.03 -4.47
C ILE A 733 47.46 7.25 -4.34
N CYS A 734 47.00 7.76 -3.22
CA CYS A 734 45.61 8.14 -3.05
C CYS A 734 45.17 9.15 -4.12
N GLU A 735 43.91 9.07 -4.63
CA GLU A 735 43.38 10.09 -5.58
C GLU A 735 43.42 11.50 -5.01
N ASP A 736 43.32 11.61 -3.66
CA ASP A 736 43.39 12.86 -2.89
C ASP A 736 44.79 13.15 -2.37
N PHE A 737 45.83 12.58 -2.95
CA PHE A 737 47.16 12.71 -2.48
C PHE A 737 47.71 14.17 -2.58
N SER A 738 48.05 14.75 -1.42
CA SER A 738 48.70 16.05 -1.31
C SER A 738 49.91 16.00 -0.37
N ARG A 739 51.00 16.65 -0.73
CA ARG A 739 52.20 16.81 0.11
C ARG A 739 52.13 18.00 1.05
N ASP A 740 51.16 18.89 0.84
CA ASP A 740 51.01 20.20 1.50
C ASP A 740 50.05 20.13 2.70
N GLY A 741 49.65 18.94 3.15
CA GLY A 741 48.79 18.75 4.32
C GLY A 741 47.28 18.94 4.09
N ASN A 742 46.85 19.38 2.90
CA ASN A 742 45.44 19.62 2.57
C ASN A 742 44.74 18.40 1.94
N GLY A 743 45.32 17.18 2.05
CA GLY A 743 44.80 15.96 1.47
C GLY A 743 45.36 14.71 2.13
N CYS A 744 45.12 13.54 1.54
CA CYS A 744 45.64 12.26 2.04
C CYS A 744 47.15 12.08 1.64
N ASP A 745 47.99 11.67 2.55
CA ASP A 745 49.45 11.43 2.34
C ASP A 745 49.80 9.97 2.00
N PHE A 746 48.78 9.10 1.87
CA PHE A 746 48.98 7.66 1.74
C PHE A 746 49.48 7.23 0.36
N SER A 747 50.52 6.45 0.34
CA SER A 747 51.07 5.85 -0.89
C SER A 747 51.68 4.47 -0.62
N VAL A 748 51.71 3.60 -1.65
CA VAL A 748 52.32 2.29 -1.64
C VAL A 748 53.31 2.15 -2.78
N ASN A 749 54.61 1.97 -2.49
CA ASN A 749 55.61 1.71 -3.51
C ASN A 749 55.51 0.30 -4.08
N THR A 750 55.67 0.17 -5.39
CA THR A 750 55.68 -1.14 -6.07
C THR A 750 57.05 -1.84 -6.05
N GLU A 751 58.04 -1.27 -5.40
CA GLU A 751 59.31 -1.94 -5.07
C GLU A 751 59.68 -1.70 -3.60
N ILE A 752 59.68 -2.78 -2.79
CA ILE A 752 59.98 -2.77 -1.37
C ILE A 752 61.14 -3.75 -1.12
N CYS A 753 62.22 -3.32 -0.47
CA CYS A 753 63.43 -4.13 -0.17
C CYS A 753 63.95 -4.90 -1.41
N LYS A 754 64.08 -4.20 -2.53
CA LYS A 754 64.52 -4.72 -3.87
C LYS A 754 63.63 -5.81 -4.43
N LYS A 755 62.42 -5.98 -3.90
CA LYS A 755 61.39 -6.89 -4.41
C LYS A 755 60.25 -6.12 -5.04
N LYS A 756 59.91 -6.47 -6.28
CA LYS A 756 58.73 -5.92 -6.95
C LYS A 756 57.44 -6.51 -6.37
N ILE A 757 56.55 -5.63 -5.95
CA ILE A 757 55.20 -5.95 -5.42
C ILE A 757 54.21 -5.85 -6.54
N SER A 758 53.47 -6.94 -6.82
CA SER A 758 52.48 -6.96 -7.87
C SER A 758 51.20 -6.17 -7.51
N ALA A 759 50.45 -5.72 -8.49
CA ALA A 759 49.16 -5.06 -8.27
C ALA A 759 48.21 -5.90 -7.40
N ALA A 760 48.24 -7.22 -7.52
CA ALA A 760 47.43 -8.14 -6.70
C ALA A 760 47.85 -8.11 -5.22
N GLN A 761 49.16 -8.03 -4.95
CA GLN A 761 49.69 -7.93 -3.57
C GLN A 761 49.40 -6.56 -2.95
N VAL A 762 49.46 -5.50 -3.75
CA VAL A 762 49.05 -4.16 -3.29
C VAL A 762 47.53 -4.13 -3.03
N ALA A 763 46.69 -4.73 -3.89
CA ALA A 763 45.24 -4.80 -3.66
C ALA A 763 44.91 -5.57 -2.38
N ALA A 764 45.57 -6.71 -2.12
CA ALA A 764 45.39 -7.46 -0.87
C ALA A 764 45.79 -6.64 0.36
N LEU A 765 46.91 -5.95 0.28
CA LEU A 765 47.38 -5.08 1.35
C LEU A 765 46.41 -3.94 1.68
N LEU A 766 45.85 -3.32 0.65
CA LEU A 766 44.89 -2.22 0.82
C LEU A 766 43.49 -2.69 1.32
N LYS A 767 43.05 -3.87 0.89
CA LYS A 767 41.76 -4.43 1.25
C LYS A 767 41.76 -5.10 2.62
N ASP A 768 42.71 -5.99 2.81
CA ASP A 768 42.79 -6.90 3.99
C ASP A 768 43.74 -6.40 5.06
N GLY A 769 44.45 -5.28 4.82
CA GLY A 769 45.49 -4.76 5.65
C GLY A 769 46.80 -5.60 5.64
N ARG A 770 46.82 -6.68 4.83
CA ARG A 770 47.86 -7.69 4.84
C ARG A 770 48.02 -8.38 3.50
N THR A 771 49.23 -8.84 3.10
CA THR A 771 49.46 -9.72 1.96
C THR A 771 49.65 -11.17 2.44
N ASP A 772 49.56 -12.12 1.49
CA ASP A 772 50.21 -13.43 1.68
C ASP A 772 51.72 -13.28 1.82
N VAL A 773 52.38 -14.34 2.29
CA VAL A 773 53.84 -14.33 2.43
C VAL A 773 54.51 -14.18 1.07
N ILE A 774 55.25 -13.10 0.90
CA ILE A 774 56.00 -12.79 -0.31
C ILE A 774 57.43 -13.28 -0.10
N LYS A 775 57.93 -14.12 -0.97
CA LYS A 775 59.28 -14.70 -0.90
C LYS A 775 60.32 -13.79 -1.55
N GLY A 776 61.52 -13.78 -0.95
CA GLY A 776 62.72 -13.24 -1.55
C GLY A 776 62.84 -11.70 -1.45
N PHE A 777 62.44 -11.08 -0.35
CA PHE A 777 62.86 -9.73 0.02
C PHE A 777 64.37 -9.72 0.37
N LYS A 778 65.05 -8.62 0.10
CA LYS A 778 66.48 -8.49 0.46
C LYS A 778 66.68 -7.42 1.55
N SER A 779 67.16 -7.85 2.70
CA SER A 779 67.52 -6.94 3.78
C SER A 779 68.62 -5.94 3.39
N LYS A 780 68.85 -4.90 4.17
CA LYS A 780 69.95 -3.94 3.94
C LYS A 780 71.34 -4.62 3.92
N ALA A 781 71.47 -5.77 4.59
CA ALA A 781 72.68 -6.60 4.61
C ALA A 781 72.74 -7.63 3.46
N GLY A 782 71.79 -7.59 2.48
CA GLY A 782 71.79 -8.49 1.32
C GLY A 782 71.20 -9.89 1.57
N LYS A 783 70.74 -10.22 2.80
CA LYS A 783 70.18 -11.53 3.15
C LYS A 783 68.72 -11.61 2.73
N GLU A 784 68.31 -12.72 2.07
CA GLU A 784 66.98 -12.96 1.63
C GLU A 784 66.08 -13.43 2.79
N PHE A 785 64.80 -12.96 2.79
CA PHE A 785 63.78 -13.38 3.73
C PHE A 785 62.38 -13.35 3.11
N ASP A 786 61.44 -14.14 3.70
CA ASP A 786 60.08 -14.26 3.30
C ASP A 786 59.18 -13.65 4.38
N ALA A 787 58.24 -12.79 3.97
CA ALA A 787 57.30 -12.15 4.91
C ALA A 787 56.01 -11.71 4.23
N ALA A 788 54.93 -11.56 5.00
CA ALA A 788 53.77 -10.81 4.58
C ALA A 788 53.98 -9.32 4.82
N LEU A 789 53.42 -8.48 3.97
CA LEU A 789 53.33 -7.04 4.20
C LEU A 789 52.02 -6.74 4.96
N VAL A 790 52.12 -5.94 6.03
CA VAL A 790 50.99 -5.55 6.87
C VAL A 790 50.93 -4.03 6.95
N LEU A 791 49.70 -3.49 6.83
CA LEU A 791 49.44 -2.06 6.94
C LEU A 791 49.27 -1.66 8.41
N ASN A 792 50.12 -0.80 8.88
CA ASN A 792 49.97 -0.14 10.19
C ASN A 792 49.07 1.09 10.03
N LYS A 793 47.86 1.01 10.60
CA LYS A 793 46.82 2.05 10.47
C LYS A 793 47.11 3.31 11.31
N GLU A 794 47.94 3.22 12.32
CA GLU A 794 48.31 4.36 13.17
C GLU A 794 49.43 5.21 12.56
N THR A 795 50.39 4.56 11.91
CA THR A 795 51.55 5.24 11.33
C THR A 795 51.47 5.47 9.82
N HIS A 796 50.39 4.97 9.17
CA HIS A 796 50.16 4.95 7.71
C HIS A 796 51.31 4.28 6.93
N ARG A 797 52.10 3.33 7.59
CA ARG A 797 53.27 2.65 7.01
C ARG A 797 52.99 1.16 6.79
N ILE A 798 53.87 0.53 6.00
CA ILE A 798 53.78 -0.89 5.65
C ILE A 798 54.92 -1.62 6.40
N ASP A 799 54.56 -2.63 7.21
CA ASP A 799 55.42 -3.46 8.04
C ASP A 799 55.45 -4.93 7.56
N PHE A 800 56.30 -5.82 8.17
CA PHE A 800 56.43 -7.23 7.77
C PHE A 800 55.90 -8.20 8.83
N GLU A 801 55.18 -9.29 8.44
CA GLU A 801 54.61 -10.33 9.33
C GLU A 801 54.72 -11.78 8.82
N PHE A 802 54.60 -12.81 9.71
CA PHE A 802 54.78 -14.27 9.46
C PHE A 802 53.57 -15.17 9.88
N ALA A 803 53.09 -16.23 9.15
CA ALA A 803 51.75 -16.84 8.94
C ALA A 803 51.08 -17.93 9.83
N LYS A 804 49.68 -18.23 9.74
CA LYS A 804 48.89 -19.50 10.05
C LYS A 804 47.38 -19.58 9.50
N ARG A 805 46.68 -20.75 9.54
CA ARG A 805 45.46 -21.31 8.78
C ARG A 805 44.16 -21.69 9.61
N GLU A 806 42.90 -22.07 9.17
CA GLU A 806 41.88 -22.77 8.23
C GLU A 806 40.44 -23.04 8.81
N GLN A 807 39.29 -23.51 8.23
CA GLN A 807 38.34 -23.93 7.18
C GLN A 807 36.82 -24.43 7.51
N PRO A 808 35.86 -25.06 6.63
CA PRO A 808 34.47 -24.71 6.36
C PRO A 808 33.26 -25.75 6.36
N SER A 809 31.94 -25.45 5.91
CA SER A 809 30.93 -26.19 5.01
C SER A 809 29.43 -26.50 5.37
N ALA A 810 28.53 -26.84 4.46
CA ALA A 810 27.14 -26.77 3.99
C ALA A 810 26.17 -28.07 3.95
N PRO A 811 25.07 -28.34 3.13
CA PRO A 811 23.61 -27.91 3.05
C PRO A 811 22.45 -29.02 2.82
N ARG A 812 21.09 -28.67 2.44
CA ARG A 812 20.00 -29.36 1.61
C ARG A 812 18.63 -29.88 2.22
N ASN A 813 17.45 -29.95 1.63
CA ASN A 813 16.55 -30.08 0.49
C ASN A 813 15.15 -30.82 0.70
N SER A 814 14.14 -30.66 -0.13
CA SER A 814 12.73 -30.76 -0.53
C SER A 814 11.91 -32.09 -0.72
N TYR A 815 10.50 -32.09 -0.95
CA TYR A 815 9.63 -32.78 -1.99
C TYR A 815 8.07 -32.83 -1.78
N TYR A 816 7.21 -33.10 -2.88
CA TYR A 816 5.73 -33.21 -2.97
C TYR A 816 5.21 -34.51 -3.57
N PRO A 817 3.85 -34.90 -3.47
CA PRO A 817 3.06 -35.44 -4.60
C PRO A 817 1.51 -35.15 -4.67
N GLU A 818 0.78 -35.71 -5.71
CA GLU A 818 -0.54 -35.30 -6.28
C GLU A 818 -1.77 -36.25 -6.02
N ASP A 819 -3.03 -35.70 -6.42
CA ASP A 819 -4.34 -36.33 -6.78
C ASP A 819 -5.37 -36.81 -5.75
N VAL A 820 -6.59 -36.14 -5.72
CA VAL A 820 -7.88 -36.58 -5.10
C VAL A 820 -9.09 -35.87 -5.76
N GLN A 821 -10.23 -36.62 -5.92
CA GLN A 821 -11.51 -36.22 -6.54
C GLN A 821 -12.51 -35.60 -5.53
N LEU A 822 -13.31 -34.59 -5.93
CA LEU A 822 -14.16 -33.76 -5.07
C LEU A 822 -15.66 -33.79 -5.41
N ASP A 823 -16.55 -33.69 -4.39
CA ASP A 823 -18.01 -33.53 -4.50
C ASP A 823 -18.40 -32.03 -4.62
N TYR A 824 -19.45 -31.71 -5.44
CA TYR A 824 -19.92 -30.36 -5.70
C TYR A 824 -21.31 -30.08 -5.12
N TYR A 825 -21.61 -28.83 -4.72
CA TYR A 825 -22.87 -28.40 -4.09
C TYR A 825 -23.43 -27.13 -4.74
N GLU A 826 -24.80 -27.05 -4.91
CA GLU A 826 -25.54 -25.90 -5.51
C GLU A 826 -26.36 -25.17 -4.45
N PRO A 827 -26.93 -24.00 -4.79
CA PRO A 827 -26.35 -22.74 -5.28
C PRO A 827 -26.00 -21.75 -4.15
N VAL A 828 -25.19 -20.74 -4.47
CA VAL A 828 -24.66 -19.78 -3.48
C VAL A 828 -25.68 -18.71 -3.08
N ILE A 829 -26.66 -18.42 -3.94
CA ILE A 829 -27.76 -17.47 -3.66
C ILE A 829 -29.08 -18.22 -3.69
N PRO A 830 -29.93 -18.10 -2.65
CA PRO A 830 -31.23 -18.75 -2.61
C PRO A 830 -32.15 -18.35 -3.77
N GLU A 831 -32.93 -19.29 -4.32
CA GLU A 831 -33.80 -19.05 -5.49
C GLU A 831 -34.84 -17.94 -5.25
N GLU A 832 -35.29 -17.74 -4.01
CA GLU A 832 -36.18 -16.65 -3.63
C GLU A 832 -35.64 -15.23 -3.98
N TYR A 833 -34.30 -15.07 -4.13
CA TYR A 833 -33.68 -13.82 -4.51
C TYR A 833 -33.34 -13.73 -6.00
N LEU A 834 -33.19 -14.87 -6.68
CA LEU A 834 -32.99 -14.91 -8.13
C LEU A 834 -34.30 -14.57 -8.87
N ASN A 835 -35.46 -14.82 -8.20
CA ASN A 835 -36.79 -14.60 -8.72
C ASN A 835 -37.46 -13.31 -8.19
N GLN A 836 -36.79 -12.46 -7.46
CA GLN A 836 -37.27 -11.12 -7.12
C GLN A 836 -37.30 -10.26 -8.41
N THR A 837 -38.35 -10.45 -9.18
CA THR A 837 -38.82 -9.42 -10.12
C THR A 837 -39.22 -8.22 -9.26
N GLU A 838 -38.98 -7.02 -9.75
CA GLU A 838 -39.48 -5.78 -9.15
C GLU A 838 -40.95 -5.98 -8.78
N PRO A 839 -41.44 -5.51 -7.61
CA PRO A 839 -42.85 -5.54 -7.29
C PRO A 839 -43.59 -4.81 -8.43
N LYS A 840 -44.47 -5.49 -9.13
CA LYS A 840 -45.39 -4.88 -10.09
C LYS A 840 -46.21 -3.86 -9.32
N ALA A 841 -45.85 -2.58 -9.48
CA ALA A 841 -46.67 -1.48 -9.04
C ALA A 841 -47.99 -1.57 -9.79
N GLU A 842 -49.13 -1.67 -9.08
CA GLU A 842 -50.44 -1.40 -9.65
C GLU A 842 -50.47 0.06 -10.16
N PRO A 843 -51.11 0.35 -11.29
CA PRO A 843 -51.11 1.65 -11.92
C PRO A 843 -51.93 2.65 -11.09
N THR A 844 -51.29 3.44 -10.27
CA THR A 844 -51.86 4.65 -9.68
C THR A 844 -51.06 5.85 -10.20
N GLU A 845 -51.77 6.73 -10.89
CA GLU A 845 -51.54 8.14 -11.23
C GLU A 845 -50.07 8.60 -11.37
N HIS A 846 -49.69 9.01 -12.56
CA HIS A 846 -48.46 9.77 -12.96
C HIS A 846 -47.23 9.64 -12.02
N TYR A 847 -46.67 8.45 -12.03
CA TYR A 847 -45.34 8.26 -11.42
C TYR A 847 -44.32 8.97 -12.33
N ASN A 848 -43.66 9.99 -11.79
CA ASN A 848 -42.64 10.74 -12.50
C ASN A 848 -41.44 9.83 -12.78
N GLU A 849 -41.22 9.47 -14.05
CA GLU A 849 -40.17 8.56 -14.54
C GLU A 849 -38.75 8.88 -14.00
N TYR A 850 -38.50 10.12 -13.55
CA TYR A 850 -37.22 10.59 -13.07
C TYR A 850 -37.19 10.95 -11.58
N ALA A 851 -38.24 10.64 -10.80
CA ALA A 851 -38.34 11.06 -9.39
C ALA A 851 -37.17 10.57 -8.53
N GLU A 852 -36.78 9.32 -8.71
CA GLU A 852 -35.65 8.73 -7.98
C GLU A 852 -34.31 9.39 -8.36
N LEU A 853 -34.08 9.60 -9.65
CA LEU A 853 -32.89 10.28 -10.15
C LEU A 853 -32.79 11.71 -9.56
N PHE A 854 -33.89 12.46 -9.64
CA PHE A 854 -33.89 13.82 -9.10
C PHE A 854 -33.76 13.85 -7.59
N GLY A 855 -34.35 12.92 -6.86
CA GLY A 855 -34.17 12.78 -5.41
C GLY A 855 -32.70 12.48 -5.00
N ARG A 856 -31.95 11.81 -5.86
CA ARG A 856 -30.50 11.60 -5.68
C ARG A 856 -29.70 12.85 -6.04
N LEU A 857 -30.04 13.54 -7.13
CA LEU A 857 -29.37 14.75 -7.60
C LEU A 857 -29.54 15.92 -6.61
N ASP A 858 -30.71 16.08 -6.01
CA ASP A 858 -31.02 17.12 -5.01
C ASP A 858 -30.20 16.97 -3.72
N LYS A 859 -29.80 15.75 -3.36
CA LYS A 859 -28.92 15.48 -2.22
C LYS A 859 -27.46 15.82 -2.50
N SER A 860 -27.07 16.07 -3.75
CA SER A 860 -25.69 16.42 -4.12
C SER A 860 -25.43 17.90 -3.89
N GLU A 861 -24.53 18.24 -2.96
CA GLU A 861 -24.17 19.63 -2.62
C GLU A 861 -23.70 20.45 -3.83
N PHE A 862 -23.07 19.82 -4.81
CA PHE A 862 -22.65 20.46 -6.05
C PHE A 862 -23.81 20.71 -7.00
N ARG A 863 -24.70 19.71 -7.19
CA ARG A 863 -25.73 19.74 -8.22
C ARG A 863 -26.96 20.54 -7.80
N SER A 864 -27.33 20.51 -6.53
CA SER A 864 -28.42 21.29 -5.95
C SER A 864 -28.18 22.81 -5.97
N LYS A 865 -26.94 23.27 -6.22
CA LYS A 865 -26.58 24.67 -6.37
C LYS A 865 -27.01 25.28 -7.72
N PHE A 866 -27.28 24.45 -8.73
CA PHE A 866 -27.69 24.95 -10.03
C PHE A 866 -29.17 25.33 -10.01
N LYS A 867 -29.45 26.57 -10.38
CA LYS A 867 -30.82 27.13 -10.51
C LYS A 867 -30.89 27.95 -11.79
N LEU A 868 -32.06 28.03 -12.39
CA LEU A 868 -32.30 28.99 -13.47
C LEU A 868 -32.27 30.42 -12.88
N ASP A 869 -31.61 31.34 -13.55
CA ASP A 869 -31.65 32.76 -13.21
C ASP A 869 -32.61 33.52 -14.13
N ASP A 870 -32.86 34.82 -13.81
CA ASP A 870 -33.81 35.63 -14.59
C ASP A 870 -33.51 35.66 -16.07
N LYS A 871 -32.24 35.57 -16.48
CA LYS A 871 -31.82 35.55 -17.91
C LYS A 871 -32.15 34.22 -18.57
N ASP A 872 -32.06 33.12 -17.83
CA ASP A 872 -32.44 31.80 -18.33
C ASP A 872 -33.95 31.73 -18.53
N ILE A 873 -34.73 32.26 -17.54
CA ILE A 873 -36.18 32.33 -17.61
C ILE A 873 -36.64 33.24 -18.76
N GLN A 874 -36.00 34.40 -18.90
CA GLN A 874 -36.26 35.29 -20.03
C GLN A 874 -36.00 34.59 -21.37
N MET A 875 -34.88 33.84 -21.49
CA MET A 875 -34.57 33.11 -22.71
C MET A 875 -35.57 31.99 -23.00
N ILE A 876 -36.07 31.28 -21.97
CA ILE A 876 -37.10 30.24 -22.10
C ILE A 876 -38.42 30.88 -22.58
N ASN A 877 -38.82 31.99 -21.99
CA ASN A 877 -40.05 32.71 -22.35
C ASN A 877 -40.01 33.31 -23.75
N GLU A 878 -38.88 33.88 -24.14
CA GLU A 878 -38.73 34.47 -25.48
C GLU A 878 -38.64 33.46 -26.61
N LYS A 879 -37.97 32.29 -26.36
CA LYS A 879 -37.72 31.31 -27.42
C LYS A 879 -38.70 30.15 -27.41
N GLY A 880 -39.37 29.89 -26.32
CA GLY A 880 -40.24 28.74 -26.10
C GLY A 880 -39.53 27.42 -25.83
N MET A 881 -40.18 26.51 -25.10
CA MET A 881 -39.63 25.24 -24.66
C MET A 881 -39.20 24.32 -25.81
N ASP A 882 -39.87 24.38 -26.96
CA ASP A 882 -39.56 23.57 -28.14
C ASP A 882 -38.17 23.97 -28.73
N VAL A 883 -37.89 25.28 -28.73
CA VAL A 883 -36.55 25.77 -29.18
C VAL A 883 -35.46 25.40 -28.18
N ILE A 884 -35.75 25.49 -26.87
CA ILE A 884 -34.82 25.05 -25.83
C ILE A 884 -34.53 23.55 -25.95
N ARG A 885 -35.56 22.74 -26.22
CA ARG A 885 -35.43 21.30 -26.51
C ARG A 885 -34.57 21.04 -27.75
N SER A 886 -34.73 21.80 -28.80
CA SER A 886 -33.91 21.72 -30.01
C SER A 886 -32.43 22.02 -29.71
N HIS A 887 -32.16 23.05 -28.87
CA HIS A 887 -30.82 23.35 -28.40
C HIS A 887 -30.23 22.21 -27.54
N ALA A 888 -31.05 21.57 -26.68
CA ALA A 888 -30.60 20.43 -25.89
C ALA A 888 -30.21 19.25 -26.80
N VAL A 889 -30.99 18.94 -27.83
CA VAL A 889 -30.65 17.92 -28.84
C VAL A 889 -29.31 18.24 -29.51
N ASP A 890 -29.11 19.47 -29.98
CA ASP A 890 -27.89 19.91 -30.66
C ASP A 890 -26.65 19.81 -29.74
N PHE A 891 -26.77 20.22 -28.48
CA PHE A 891 -25.66 20.14 -27.53
C PHE A 891 -25.35 18.69 -27.12
N VAL A 892 -26.33 17.84 -26.93
CA VAL A 892 -26.13 16.41 -26.66
C VAL A 892 -25.45 15.75 -27.86
N GLN A 893 -25.93 15.94 -29.08
CA GLN A 893 -25.34 15.34 -30.28
C GLN A 893 -23.89 15.79 -30.52
N LYS A 894 -23.59 17.10 -30.39
CA LYS A 894 -22.30 17.65 -30.75
C LYS A 894 -21.25 17.51 -29.64
N ARG A 895 -21.66 17.55 -28.38
CA ARG A 895 -20.74 17.67 -27.24
C ARG A 895 -20.73 16.47 -26.30
N LEU A 896 -21.72 15.59 -26.41
CA LEU A 896 -21.88 14.49 -25.46
C LEU A 896 -21.97 13.12 -26.16
N ALA A 897 -22.57 13.06 -27.34
CA ALA A 897 -22.78 11.81 -28.06
C ALA A 897 -21.51 11.15 -28.62
N PRO A 898 -20.48 11.87 -29.09
CA PRO A 898 -19.31 11.21 -29.67
C PRO A 898 -18.58 10.29 -28.69
N ALA A 899 -18.03 9.18 -29.18
CA ALA A 899 -17.26 8.22 -28.39
C ALA A 899 -16.02 8.84 -27.74
N VAL A 900 -15.37 9.80 -28.43
CA VAL A 900 -14.20 10.56 -27.95
C VAL A 900 -14.51 12.03 -27.98
N ILE A 901 -14.44 12.69 -26.85
CA ILE A 901 -14.72 14.11 -26.68
C ILE A 901 -13.43 14.83 -26.27
N PRO A 902 -12.94 15.79 -27.06
CA PRO A 902 -11.82 16.64 -26.62
C PRO A 902 -12.21 17.42 -25.35
N ASN A 903 -11.38 17.30 -24.31
CA ASN A 903 -11.58 17.93 -22.99
C ASN A 903 -12.86 17.44 -22.26
N ASP A 904 -13.18 16.15 -22.31
CA ASP A 904 -14.30 15.59 -21.53
C ASP A 904 -14.17 15.97 -20.03
N GLY A 905 -15.28 16.40 -19.46
CA GLY A 905 -15.33 17.01 -18.12
C GLY A 905 -15.26 18.54 -18.10
N LYS A 906 -14.82 19.21 -19.19
CA LYS A 906 -14.75 20.70 -19.29
C LYS A 906 -15.49 21.27 -20.51
N GLN A 907 -16.15 20.43 -21.30
CA GLN A 907 -16.82 20.81 -22.55
C GLN A 907 -18.14 21.56 -22.33
N THR A 908 -18.78 21.41 -21.17
CA THR A 908 -20.06 22.07 -20.85
C THR A 908 -19.79 23.34 -20.05
N PRO A 909 -20.17 24.53 -20.57
CA PRO A 909 -20.03 25.79 -19.83
C PRO A 909 -20.92 25.80 -18.57
N MET A 910 -20.46 26.50 -17.54
CA MET A 910 -21.18 26.61 -16.25
C MET A 910 -22.36 27.61 -16.31
N ARG A 911 -22.42 28.49 -17.31
CA ARG A 911 -23.39 29.60 -17.44
C ARG A 911 -23.67 29.87 -18.92
N GLY A 912 -24.70 30.71 -19.19
CA GLY A 912 -24.97 31.30 -20.51
C GLY A 912 -26.08 30.61 -21.31
N HIS A 913 -26.63 29.50 -20.81
CA HIS A 913 -27.80 28.83 -21.43
C HIS A 913 -28.49 27.92 -20.40
N PRO A 914 -29.84 27.85 -20.33
CA PRO A 914 -30.54 27.01 -19.39
C PRO A 914 -30.18 25.51 -19.52
N VAL A 915 -29.95 25.02 -20.74
CA VAL A 915 -29.49 23.63 -20.97
C VAL A 915 -28.14 23.34 -20.34
N PHE A 916 -27.18 24.28 -20.29
CA PHE A 916 -25.89 24.05 -19.67
C PHE A 916 -26.01 23.87 -18.14
N LYS A 917 -26.86 24.69 -17.52
CA LYS A 917 -27.17 24.54 -16.09
C LYS A 917 -27.88 23.20 -15.82
N ALA A 918 -28.84 22.84 -16.66
CA ALA A 918 -29.50 21.54 -16.59
C ALA A 918 -28.51 20.39 -16.72
N GLN A 919 -27.55 20.46 -17.67
CA GLN A 919 -26.53 19.41 -17.81
C GLN A 919 -25.69 19.22 -16.54
N HIS A 920 -25.33 20.29 -15.83
CA HIS A 920 -24.62 20.18 -14.56
C HIS A 920 -25.52 19.72 -13.42
N ALA A 921 -26.74 20.22 -13.33
CA ALA A 921 -27.71 19.84 -12.32
C ALA A 921 -28.11 18.36 -12.42
N THR A 922 -28.32 17.89 -13.64
CA THR A 922 -28.79 16.50 -13.91
C THR A 922 -27.65 15.51 -14.17
N ALA A 923 -26.39 15.88 -13.96
CA ALA A 923 -25.26 15.02 -14.23
C ALA A 923 -25.09 14.59 -15.72
N CYS A 924 -25.60 15.38 -16.66
CA CYS A 924 -25.45 15.17 -18.09
C CYS A 924 -24.39 16.10 -18.72
N CYS A 925 -23.41 16.58 -17.92
CA CYS A 925 -22.40 17.56 -18.36
C CYS A 925 -21.17 16.94 -19.04
N CYS A 926 -20.90 15.65 -18.84
CA CYS A 926 -19.76 14.94 -19.44
C CYS A 926 -20.01 13.42 -19.42
N ARG A 927 -19.15 12.65 -20.12
CA ARG A 927 -19.30 11.19 -20.23
C ARG A 927 -19.10 10.48 -18.90
N ALA A 928 -18.20 10.97 -18.06
CA ALA A 928 -17.98 10.45 -16.71
C ALA A 928 -19.24 10.64 -15.84
N CYS A 929 -19.91 11.80 -15.93
CA CYS A 929 -21.15 12.04 -15.23
C CYS A 929 -22.31 11.18 -15.76
N LEU A 930 -22.42 10.99 -17.08
CA LEU A 930 -23.43 10.10 -17.69
C LEU A 930 -23.23 8.65 -17.24
N TYR A 931 -21.99 8.19 -17.20
CA TYR A 931 -21.69 6.85 -16.70
C TYR A 931 -22.11 6.70 -15.24
N LYS A 932 -21.72 7.67 -14.42
CA LYS A 932 -21.93 7.62 -12.97
C LYS A 932 -23.40 7.70 -12.55
N TRP A 933 -24.16 8.61 -13.15
CA TRP A 933 -25.50 8.95 -12.69
C TRP A 933 -26.64 8.32 -13.51
N HIS A 934 -26.34 8.03 -14.77
CA HIS A 934 -27.31 7.49 -15.73
C HIS A 934 -26.93 6.11 -16.27
N HIS A 935 -25.79 5.54 -15.80
CA HIS A 935 -25.25 4.24 -16.21
C HIS A 935 -25.02 4.10 -17.72
N ILE A 936 -24.77 5.21 -18.41
CA ILE A 936 -24.47 5.24 -19.83
C ILE A 936 -22.96 5.16 -20.05
N PRO A 937 -22.41 4.10 -20.67
CA PRO A 937 -20.96 3.87 -20.78
C PRO A 937 -20.20 5.01 -21.45
N ALA A 938 -19.00 5.34 -20.92
CA ALA A 938 -18.06 6.26 -21.57
C ALA A 938 -17.25 5.52 -22.65
N GLY A 939 -16.71 6.27 -23.62
CA GLY A 939 -15.86 5.70 -24.69
C GLY A 939 -16.60 5.04 -25.85
N VAL A 940 -17.92 4.97 -25.81
CA VAL A 940 -18.78 4.48 -26.89
C VAL A 940 -19.73 5.60 -27.31
N GLU A 941 -20.01 5.77 -28.60
CA GLU A 941 -20.98 6.78 -29.07
C GLU A 941 -22.37 6.52 -28.49
N LEU A 942 -23.07 7.60 -28.04
CA LEU A 942 -24.42 7.45 -27.51
C LEU A 942 -25.39 7.01 -28.60
N THR A 943 -26.17 5.95 -28.33
CA THR A 943 -27.26 5.54 -29.21
C THR A 943 -28.33 6.64 -29.32
N GLN A 944 -29.17 6.59 -30.34
CA GLN A 944 -30.26 7.56 -30.49
C GLN A 944 -31.25 7.53 -29.30
N GLU A 945 -31.46 6.35 -28.71
CA GLU A 945 -32.30 6.20 -27.52
C GLU A 945 -31.68 6.85 -26.28
N GLN A 946 -30.34 6.65 -26.09
CA GLN A 946 -29.60 7.30 -25.00
C GLN A 946 -29.53 8.83 -25.15
N GLN A 947 -29.38 9.34 -26.39
CA GLN A 947 -29.45 10.78 -26.65
C GLN A 947 -30.83 11.34 -26.32
N LYS A 948 -31.89 10.66 -26.71
CA LYS A 948 -33.28 11.03 -26.40
C LYS A 948 -33.55 11.02 -24.89
N TYR A 949 -33.06 9.98 -24.18
CA TYR A 949 -33.15 9.90 -22.73
C TYR A 949 -32.49 11.11 -22.07
N VAL A 950 -31.22 11.42 -22.41
CA VAL A 950 -30.48 12.57 -21.88
C VAL A 950 -31.24 13.88 -22.11
N VAL A 951 -31.75 14.10 -23.32
CA VAL A 951 -32.53 15.30 -23.63
C VAL A 951 -33.79 15.38 -22.77
N ASN A 952 -34.49 14.27 -22.55
CA ASN A 952 -35.70 14.27 -21.73
C ASN A 952 -35.40 14.60 -20.25
N VAL A 953 -34.31 14.05 -19.69
CA VAL A 953 -33.86 14.38 -18.34
C VAL A 953 -33.51 15.86 -18.19
N LEU A 954 -32.87 16.47 -19.20
CA LEU A 954 -32.54 17.90 -19.20
C LEU A 954 -33.79 18.76 -19.21
N MET A 955 -34.74 18.40 -20.08
CA MET A 955 -35.98 19.16 -20.23
C MET A 955 -36.87 19.05 -18.99
N GLU A 956 -37.01 17.88 -18.41
CA GLU A 956 -37.74 17.66 -17.15
C GLU A 956 -37.16 18.54 -16.02
N TRP A 957 -35.84 18.65 -15.91
CA TRP A 957 -35.24 19.54 -14.92
C TRP A 957 -35.54 21.01 -15.20
N ILE A 958 -35.46 21.44 -16.47
CA ILE A 958 -35.78 22.82 -16.87
C ILE A 958 -37.25 23.14 -16.55
N GLU A 959 -38.17 22.27 -16.91
CA GLU A 959 -39.59 22.43 -16.64
C GLU A 959 -39.92 22.55 -15.14
N ARG A 960 -39.34 21.72 -14.31
CA ARG A 960 -39.48 21.78 -12.84
C ARG A 960 -39.00 23.10 -12.26
N ASN A 961 -37.87 23.59 -12.77
CA ASN A 961 -37.23 24.81 -12.23
C ASN A 961 -37.73 26.09 -12.86
N SER A 962 -38.47 26.03 -14.00
CA SER A 962 -39.17 27.19 -14.58
C SER A 962 -40.53 27.41 -13.92
N ASN A 963 -41.25 26.34 -13.58
CA ASN A 963 -42.61 26.41 -12.96
C ASN A 963 -42.55 26.75 -11.45
N SER A 964 -41.42 26.57 -10.78
CA SER A 964 -41.28 26.85 -9.32
C SER A 964 -41.20 28.34 -8.96
N LEU A 965 -41.29 29.27 -9.92
CA LEU A 965 -41.28 30.73 -9.70
C LEU A 965 -42.64 31.40 -9.92
N GLU A 966 -43.69 30.62 -10.20
CA GLU A 966 -45.08 31.15 -10.33
C GLU A 966 -45.94 30.92 -9.07
N VAL A 967 -45.35 30.56 -7.93
CA VAL A 967 -46.09 30.43 -6.64
C VAL A 967 -45.51 31.40 -5.59
#